data_08056ecc5e572e3b3aaf6da6320bdf64
#
_entry.id   08056ecc5e572e3b3aaf6da6320bdf64
#
_cell.length_a   1.000
_cell.length_b   1.000
_cell.length_c   1.000
_cell.angle_alpha   90.00
_cell.angle_beta   90.00
_cell.angle_gamma   90.00
#
_symmetry.space_group_name_H-M   'P 1'
#
loop_
_entity.id
_entity.type
_entity.pdbx_description
1 polymer ?
#
loop_
_entity_poly.entity_id
_entity_poly.type
_entity_poly.pdbx_seq_one_letter_code
_entity_poly.pdbx_strand_id
1 'polypeptide(L)'
;MLKTVTKRTGFTVPYNREKIYHAIAGANSDGDEQMTAKDIDEVTSQVEWDFQERENVTVEEIQDMVEKELMKYDFYDIAKRYITYRQRHTERRKAQQHLMETYQDIFFAPAEDSDLKRDNANINTDASMGIMLKLGAEGAKHFVDNYVLEDRFAKADRENYIHIHDKDFSLITFNCCQIDLLKLFHGGFSTGHGFLREPNSIRAYASLACIAIQSNQNDMFGGQSINCFDYAMAEGVGKSFRKAVVDEARKALIYRFEADEFLGEEPFKTDFKALLDFAACRYAESMEAERAKRGIQAIGDALTKLLEAHGKPTRDAYVDAAAIYRLACADVEEETHQAMEALIHNFNTLHSRAGAQVPFSSINYGMDTSPEGRLATRETLNAIWAGLGNGETAIFPISVFQLKAGVNYNPGDPNYDLFQQACKTSAKRLFPNFVNLDAPYNLQYYKEGDYNSYVATMGCRTRVMSNINGPEESGSRGNFAFTTINLPKLALEAKGDIRKFYELFDKYIDISHDYLLARLHVIEQKHVYNYPFLMGQGVWMDSDKLKPTDSIKDVLKHASYSIGFCGLAECLVALTGHHHGESAEAQKLGLEIVGHLRERTDDYTQKEHMNWSTFGTPAESTAGQFQRANQKVYGKIKGVTDRPYMTNSSHVPVYYPIKAIDKIRIEAPYHALENAGHIAYIEMDGDPTKNVKAFEAIVRAMHDNDRGYLSINHPVDRDPVCGYTGIIENECPHCHRREIEHGHLVVPRMKA
;
A
#
# COMPACT_ATOMS: atom_id res chain seq x y z
N MET A 1 38.24 34.40 39.85
CA MET A 1 38.55 33.09 39.22
C MET A 1 37.26 32.30 39.11
N LEU A 2 36.92 31.82 37.95
CA LEU A 2 35.68 31.08 37.65
C LEU A 2 35.60 29.82 38.49
N LYS A 3 34.52 29.65 39.30
CA LYS A 3 34.34 28.51 40.18
C LYS A 3 33.26 27.54 39.70
N THR A 4 32.21 28.08 39.08
CA THR A 4 31.04 27.32 38.70
C THR A 4 30.50 27.73 37.34
N VAL A 5 29.76 26.78 36.70
CA VAL A 5 29.07 26.99 35.42
C VAL A 5 27.60 26.60 35.56
N THR A 6 26.72 27.49 35.19
CA THR A 6 25.29 27.21 35.12
C THR A 6 24.99 26.51 33.78
N LYS A 7 24.53 25.25 33.88
CA LYS A 7 24.06 24.49 32.74
C LYS A 7 22.76 25.08 32.20
N ARG A 8 22.42 24.74 30.93
CA ARG A 8 21.14 25.14 30.30
C ARG A 8 19.89 24.66 31.06
N THR A 9 20.03 23.57 31.85
CA THR A 9 18.97 23.04 32.72
C THR A 9 18.79 23.83 34.03
N GLY A 10 19.53 24.92 34.21
CA GLY A 10 19.50 25.73 35.42
C GLY A 10 20.39 25.23 36.57
N PHE A 11 20.93 24.00 36.49
CA PHE A 11 21.83 23.46 37.51
C PHE A 11 23.23 24.05 37.40
N THR A 12 23.81 24.43 38.52
CA THR A 12 25.18 24.90 38.64
C THR A 12 26.12 23.74 38.97
N VAL A 13 27.22 23.64 38.25
CA VAL A 13 28.25 22.60 38.41
C VAL A 13 29.62 23.23 38.54
N PRO A 14 30.61 22.56 39.16
CA PRO A 14 31.99 23.05 39.19
C PRO A 14 32.51 23.32 37.78
N TYR A 15 33.26 24.38 37.59
CA TYR A 15 33.95 24.71 36.38
C TYR A 15 35.01 23.64 36.05
N ASN A 16 35.12 23.28 34.77
CA ASN A 16 36.11 22.32 34.29
C ASN A 16 36.67 22.80 32.93
N ARG A 17 37.93 23.23 32.95
CA ARG A 17 38.69 23.74 31.84
C ARG A 17 38.80 22.74 30.67
N GLU A 18 38.99 21.46 30.97
CA GLU A 18 39.12 20.38 29.97
C GLU A 18 37.95 20.33 28.99
N LYS A 19 36.76 20.73 29.44
CA LYS A 19 35.57 20.74 28.56
C LYS A 19 35.66 21.78 27.48
N ILE A 20 36.30 22.94 27.72
CA ILE A 20 36.52 23.96 26.72
C ILE A 20 37.59 23.46 25.74
N TYR A 21 38.72 22.98 26.28
CA TYR A 21 39.80 22.40 25.49
C TYR A 21 39.31 21.30 24.53
N HIS A 22 38.57 20.33 25.03
CA HIS A 22 38.05 19.24 24.20
C HIS A 22 37.01 19.70 23.19
N ALA A 23 36.22 20.74 23.48
CA ALA A 23 35.28 21.27 22.53
C ALA A 23 35.96 21.96 21.34
N ILE A 24 37.06 22.70 21.60
CA ILE A 24 37.89 23.31 20.56
C ILE A 24 38.67 22.24 19.80
N ALA A 25 39.29 21.27 20.48
CA ALA A 25 39.96 20.14 19.88
C ALA A 25 39.06 19.31 18.96
N GLY A 26 37.79 19.11 19.35
CA GLY A 26 36.79 18.45 18.49
C GLY A 26 36.48 19.23 17.21
N ALA A 27 36.43 20.57 17.26
CA ALA A 27 36.24 21.40 16.07
C ALA A 27 37.49 21.46 15.20
N ASN A 28 38.67 21.12 15.74
CA ASN A 28 39.96 21.12 15.06
C ASN A 28 40.21 19.79 14.26
N SER A 29 39.44 18.71 14.47
CA SER A 29 39.72 17.38 13.93
C SER A 29 39.52 17.24 12.43
N ASP A 30 38.69 18.08 11.79
CA ASP A 30 38.21 17.89 10.42
C ASP A 30 38.42 19.13 9.54
N GLY A 31 39.58 19.26 8.86
CA GLY A 31 39.76 20.33 7.89
C GLY A 31 41.25 20.70 7.60
N ASP A 32 41.45 21.59 6.61
CA ASP A 32 42.76 22.01 6.12
C ASP A 32 43.51 22.95 7.10
N GLU A 33 42.75 23.77 7.84
CA GLU A 33 43.29 24.60 8.92
C GLU A 33 43.30 23.78 10.22
N GLN A 34 44.48 23.70 10.87
CA GLN A 34 44.63 22.96 12.14
C GLN A 34 45.36 23.83 13.17
N MET A 35 44.81 23.80 14.41
CA MET A 35 45.47 24.33 15.62
C MET A 35 46.43 23.30 16.20
N THR A 36 47.56 23.75 16.72
CA THR A 36 48.41 22.92 17.56
C THR A 36 47.80 22.78 18.96
N ALA A 37 48.23 21.77 19.73
CA ALA A 37 47.78 21.62 21.13
C ALA A 37 48.09 22.88 21.98
N LYS A 38 49.16 23.63 21.62
CA LYS A 38 49.51 24.89 22.27
C LYS A 38 48.50 26.00 21.92
N ASP A 39 48.09 26.09 20.67
CA ASP A 39 47.09 27.08 20.25
C ASP A 39 45.74 26.86 20.92
N ILE A 40 45.32 25.61 21.03
CA ILE A 40 44.08 25.25 21.75
C ILE A 40 44.15 25.60 23.24
N ASP A 41 45.32 25.36 23.85
CA ASP A 41 45.57 25.70 25.25
C ASP A 41 45.60 27.23 25.46
N GLU A 42 46.16 27.97 24.54
CA GLU A 42 46.25 29.45 24.56
C GLU A 42 44.86 30.08 24.43
N VAL A 43 44.05 29.64 23.46
CA VAL A 43 42.64 30.09 23.31
C VAL A 43 41.82 29.72 24.55
N THR A 44 41.98 28.50 25.07
CA THR A 44 41.29 28.08 26.30
C THR A 44 41.65 28.95 27.50
N SER A 45 42.93 29.31 27.65
CA SER A 45 43.44 30.17 28.74
C SER A 45 42.91 31.60 28.59
N GLN A 46 42.80 32.10 27.35
CA GLN A 46 42.24 33.42 27.11
C GLN A 46 40.75 33.49 27.49
N VAL A 47 39.95 32.46 27.18
CA VAL A 47 38.56 32.35 27.57
C VAL A 47 38.43 32.34 29.11
N GLU A 48 39.35 31.68 29.83
CA GLU A 48 39.38 31.71 31.28
C GLU A 48 39.71 33.11 31.82
N TRP A 49 40.69 33.78 31.18
CA TRP A 49 41.07 35.14 31.53
C TRP A 49 39.93 36.14 31.39
N ASP A 50 39.15 36.05 30.34
CA ASP A 50 38.01 36.95 30.10
C ASP A 50 36.89 36.81 31.14
N PHE A 51 36.84 35.68 31.86
CA PHE A 51 35.92 35.44 32.98
C PHE A 51 36.57 35.52 34.36
N GLN A 52 37.84 36.03 34.48
CA GLN A 52 38.58 36.02 35.74
C GLN A 52 37.92 36.76 36.92
N GLU A 53 37.09 37.77 36.63
CA GLU A 53 36.37 38.57 37.63
C GLU A 53 35.00 37.95 38.00
N ARG A 54 34.59 36.86 37.34
CA ARG A 54 33.30 36.22 37.55
C ARG A 54 33.46 34.90 38.28
N GLU A 55 32.57 34.63 39.23
CA GLU A 55 32.55 33.33 39.96
C GLU A 55 31.68 32.31 39.28
N ASN A 56 30.66 32.72 38.52
CA ASN A 56 29.74 31.87 37.78
C ASN A 56 29.43 32.47 36.41
N VAL A 57 29.35 31.62 35.40
CA VAL A 57 28.94 31.95 34.05
C VAL A 57 28.03 30.84 33.50
N THR A 58 27.29 31.14 32.45
CA THR A 58 26.49 30.12 31.74
C THR A 58 27.33 29.41 30.69
N VAL A 59 26.88 28.22 30.29
CA VAL A 59 27.49 27.47 29.15
C VAL A 59 27.44 28.29 27.87
N GLU A 60 26.37 29.06 27.66
CA GLU A 60 26.22 29.90 26.45
C GLU A 60 27.28 31.01 26.42
N GLU A 61 27.47 31.71 27.54
CA GLU A 61 28.51 32.76 27.62
C GLU A 61 29.92 32.21 27.34
N ILE A 62 30.23 31.01 27.83
CA ILE A 62 31.50 30.32 27.54
C ILE A 62 31.62 30.06 26.05
N GLN A 63 30.57 29.51 25.42
CA GLN A 63 30.60 29.18 24.00
C GLN A 63 30.72 30.42 23.11
N ASP A 64 29.99 31.49 23.43
CA ASP A 64 30.09 32.77 22.75
C ASP A 64 31.53 33.36 22.84
N MET A 65 32.18 33.20 24.01
CA MET A 65 33.55 33.65 24.19
C MET A 65 34.56 32.80 23.40
N VAL A 66 34.36 31.46 23.37
CA VAL A 66 35.22 30.58 22.54
C VAL A 66 35.11 30.96 21.06
N GLU A 67 33.92 31.20 20.52
CA GLU A 67 33.74 31.67 19.13
C GLU A 67 34.47 32.97 18.87
N LYS A 68 34.35 33.93 19.80
CA LYS A 68 35.00 35.26 19.70
C LYS A 68 36.52 35.16 19.75
N GLU A 69 37.06 34.34 20.68
CA GLU A 69 38.51 34.20 20.81
C GLU A 69 39.10 33.41 19.62
N LEU A 70 38.44 32.37 19.10
CA LEU A 70 38.87 31.68 17.87
C LEU A 70 38.94 32.65 16.68
N MET A 71 37.98 33.58 16.51
CA MET A 71 38.01 34.62 15.47
C MET A 71 39.12 35.67 15.69
N LYS A 72 39.38 36.03 16.93
CA LYS A 72 40.40 37.02 17.31
C LYS A 72 41.85 36.52 17.08
N TYR A 73 42.02 35.21 17.21
CA TYR A 73 43.29 34.52 16.91
C TYR A 73 43.39 34.07 15.45
N ASP A 74 42.53 34.58 14.56
CA ASP A 74 42.48 34.33 13.11
C ASP A 74 42.19 32.88 12.70
N PHE A 75 41.67 32.01 13.59
CA PHE A 75 41.26 30.66 13.30
C PHE A 75 39.82 30.60 12.77
N TYR A 76 39.55 31.23 11.64
CA TYR A 76 38.23 31.45 11.07
C TYR A 76 37.52 30.16 10.67
N ASP A 77 38.21 29.20 10.07
CA ASP A 77 37.63 27.95 9.62
C ASP A 77 37.26 27.05 10.83
N ILE A 78 38.09 27.08 11.87
CA ILE A 78 37.83 26.37 13.11
C ILE A 78 36.66 27.03 13.86
N ALA A 79 36.60 28.35 13.92
CA ALA A 79 35.47 29.08 14.46
C ALA A 79 34.15 28.73 13.76
N LYS A 80 34.17 28.69 12.41
CA LYS A 80 33.04 28.28 11.60
C LYS A 80 32.59 26.84 11.89
N ARG A 81 33.54 25.90 12.01
CA ARG A 81 33.24 24.52 12.40
C ARG A 81 32.65 24.43 13.82
N TYR A 82 33.22 25.19 14.76
CA TYR A 82 32.74 25.24 16.15
C TYR A 82 31.30 25.78 16.25
N ILE A 83 31.00 26.88 15.53
CA ILE A 83 29.66 27.47 15.44
C ILE A 83 28.69 26.47 14.82
N THR A 84 29.06 25.80 13.71
CA THR A 84 28.23 24.78 13.04
C THR A 84 27.97 23.59 13.95
N TYR A 85 28.99 23.11 14.67
CA TYR A 85 28.87 22.03 15.65
C TYR A 85 27.91 22.41 16.81
N ARG A 86 28.08 23.62 17.37
CA ARG A 86 27.20 24.17 18.41
C ARG A 86 25.74 24.26 17.94
N GLN A 87 25.51 24.73 16.72
CA GLN A 87 24.19 24.84 16.12
C GLN A 87 23.55 23.45 15.98
N ARG A 88 24.25 22.48 15.41
CA ARG A 88 23.78 21.10 15.27
C ARG A 88 23.42 20.47 16.62
N HIS A 89 24.25 20.65 17.64
CA HIS A 89 23.96 20.15 18.98
C HIS A 89 22.76 20.84 19.64
N THR A 90 22.51 22.09 19.33
CA THR A 90 21.35 22.84 19.82
C THR A 90 20.07 22.37 19.14
N GLU A 91 20.13 22.15 17.83
CA GLU A 91 19.00 21.61 17.04
C GLU A 91 18.66 20.19 17.48
N ARG A 92 19.64 19.31 17.68
CA ARG A 92 19.43 17.94 18.19
C ARG A 92 18.76 17.94 19.58
N ARG A 93 19.16 18.83 20.47
CA ARG A 93 18.51 18.95 21.80
C ARG A 93 17.07 19.45 21.71
N LYS A 94 16.81 20.46 20.87
CA LYS A 94 15.44 20.92 20.61
C LYS A 94 14.57 19.79 20.03
N ALA A 95 15.13 19.02 19.09
CA ALA A 95 14.46 17.87 18.51
C ALA A 95 14.18 16.78 19.58
N GLN A 96 15.16 16.49 20.46
CA GLN A 96 14.96 15.54 21.56
C GLN A 96 13.92 16.02 22.58
N GLN A 97 13.90 17.32 22.89
CA GLN A 97 12.86 17.90 23.73
C GLN A 97 11.49 17.76 23.06
N HIS A 98 11.39 18.06 21.79
CA HIS A 98 10.16 17.91 21.03
C HIS A 98 9.68 16.45 20.98
N LEU A 99 10.59 15.47 20.86
CA LEU A 99 10.24 14.05 20.96
C LEU A 99 9.63 13.71 22.33
N MET A 100 10.19 14.24 23.41
CA MET A 100 9.65 14.01 24.75
C MET A 100 8.28 14.68 24.96
N GLU A 101 8.07 15.87 24.40
CA GLU A 101 6.76 16.53 24.36
C GLU A 101 5.75 15.69 23.56
N THR A 102 6.13 15.20 22.40
CA THR A 102 5.30 14.29 21.58
C THR A 102 4.94 13.01 22.35
N TYR A 103 5.89 12.43 23.09
CA TYR A 103 5.62 11.26 23.93
C TYR A 103 4.64 11.57 25.07
N GLN A 104 4.76 12.74 25.71
CA GLN A 104 3.79 13.19 26.70
C GLN A 104 2.38 13.33 26.11
N ASP A 105 2.28 13.93 24.92
CA ASP A 105 0.99 14.06 24.22
C ASP A 105 0.39 12.70 23.88
N ILE A 106 1.20 11.74 23.44
CA ILE A 106 0.74 10.37 23.14
C ILE A 106 0.20 9.67 24.39
N PHE A 107 0.88 9.82 25.55
CA PHE A 107 0.48 9.15 26.79
C PHE A 107 -0.70 9.81 27.50
N PHE A 108 -0.83 11.12 27.41
CA PHE A 108 -1.74 11.90 28.23
C PHE A 108 -2.77 12.72 27.43
N ALA A 109 -2.95 12.43 26.14
CA ALA A 109 -3.99 13.07 25.33
C ALA A 109 -5.38 12.80 25.91
N PRO A 110 -6.27 13.82 25.99
CA PRO A 110 -7.64 13.62 26.45
C PRO A 110 -8.40 12.63 25.56
N ALA A 111 -9.22 11.77 26.17
CA ALA A 111 -10.00 10.73 25.47
C ALA A 111 -10.97 11.31 24.42
N GLU A 112 -11.41 12.55 24.58
CA GLU A 112 -12.32 13.26 23.67
C GLU A 112 -11.71 13.53 22.27
N ASP A 113 -10.38 13.49 22.16
CA ASP A 113 -9.64 13.71 20.91
C ASP A 113 -9.40 12.41 20.11
N SER A 114 -9.70 11.24 20.68
CA SER A 114 -9.25 9.96 20.16
C SER A 114 -9.99 9.49 18.90
N ASP A 115 -11.27 9.79 18.76
CA ASP A 115 -12.11 9.27 17.65
C ASP A 115 -11.85 9.98 16.30
N LEU A 116 -11.28 11.20 16.34
CA LEU A 116 -10.98 12.00 15.14
C LEU A 116 -9.54 11.81 14.60
N LYS A 117 -8.67 11.13 15.35
CA LYS A 117 -7.23 11.03 15.09
C LYS A 117 -6.74 9.66 14.67
N ARG A 118 -7.59 8.80 14.10
CA ARG A 118 -7.12 7.53 13.53
C ARG A 118 -6.28 7.81 12.30
N ASP A 119 -4.97 7.60 12.42
CA ASP A 119 -4.01 7.84 11.34
C ASP A 119 -4.23 6.94 10.11
N ASN A 120 -4.77 5.73 10.33
CA ASN A 120 -5.09 4.77 9.27
C ASN A 120 -6.32 3.92 9.62
N ALA A 121 -7.09 3.53 8.61
CA ALA A 121 -8.27 2.68 8.78
C ALA A 121 -7.95 1.26 9.33
N ASN A 122 -6.70 0.82 9.21
CA ASN A 122 -6.28 -0.54 9.56
C ASN A 122 -5.62 -0.66 10.93
N ILE A 123 -5.52 0.41 11.72
CA ILE A 123 -4.87 0.39 13.03
C ILE A 123 -5.65 1.21 14.07
N ASN A 124 -5.67 0.73 15.31
CA ASN A 124 -6.14 1.50 16.46
C ASN A 124 -4.94 2.00 17.27
N THR A 125 -4.57 3.26 17.05
CA THR A 125 -3.42 3.90 17.71
C THR A 125 -3.66 4.24 19.18
N ASP A 126 -4.90 4.16 19.66
CA ASP A 126 -5.27 4.46 21.07
C ASP A 126 -5.32 3.19 21.94
N ALA A 127 -5.28 2.00 21.32
CA ALA A 127 -5.10 0.74 22.05
C ALA A 127 -3.69 0.61 22.60
N SER A 128 -3.51 -0.13 23.71
CA SER A 128 -2.21 -0.27 24.40
C SER A 128 -1.03 -0.60 23.47
N MET A 129 -1.22 -1.55 22.54
CA MET A 129 -0.17 -1.91 21.59
C MET A 129 -0.05 -0.89 20.44
N GLY A 130 -1.12 -0.16 20.12
CA GLY A 130 -1.10 0.95 19.17
C GLY A 130 -0.26 2.12 19.69
N ILE A 131 -0.41 2.45 20.98
CA ILE A 131 0.43 3.46 21.67
C ILE A 131 1.91 3.04 21.58
N MET A 132 2.24 1.77 21.87
CA MET A 132 3.61 1.26 21.77
C MET A 132 4.17 1.39 20.35
N LEU A 133 3.38 1.06 19.33
CA LEU A 133 3.80 1.21 17.94
C LEU A 133 4.02 2.69 17.59
N LYS A 134 3.14 3.58 18.03
CA LYS A 134 3.23 5.04 17.80
C LYS A 134 4.48 5.63 18.45
N LEU A 135 4.80 5.24 19.69
CA LEU A 135 6.04 5.64 20.35
C LEU A 135 7.28 5.15 19.58
N GLY A 136 7.25 3.89 19.12
CA GLY A 136 8.31 3.31 18.30
C GLY A 136 8.49 4.06 16.97
N ALA A 137 7.40 4.38 16.29
CA ALA A 137 7.41 5.12 15.03
C ALA A 137 7.98 6.54 15.20
N GLU A 138 7.52 7.30 16.21
CA GLU A 138 8.04 8.66 16.48
C GLU A 138 9.51 8.64 16.89
N GLY A 139 9.93 7.64 17.67
CA GLY A 139 11.34 7.43 18.00
C GLY A 139 12.19 7.11 16.78
N ALA A 140 11.71 6.25 15.88
CA ALA A 140 12.39 5.91 14.63
C ALA A 140 12.50 7.11 13.68
N LYS A 141 11.42 7.89 13.49
CA LYS A 141 11.43 9.14 12.70
C LYS A 141 12.45 10.12 13.26
N HIS A 142 12.45 10.33 14.57
CA HIS A 142 13.42 11.20 15.24
C HIS A 142 14.87 10.75 15.00
N PHE A 143 15.13 9.43 15.10
CA PHE A 143 16.46 8.87 14.85
C PHE A 143 16.89 9.07 13.40
N VAL A 144 16.02 8.77 12.45
CA VAL A 144 16.28 8.95 11.02
C VAL A 144 16.58 10.41 10.68
N ASP A 145 15.74 11.36 11.14
CA ASP A 145 15.87 12.78 10.85
C ASP A 145 17.14 13.45 11.42
N ASN A 146 17.60 12.99 12.59
CA ASN A 146 18.67 13.72 13.30
C ASN A 146 20.02 13.00 13.28
N TYR A 147 20.06 11.70 12.93
CA TYR A 147 21.27 10.89 13.03
C TYR A 147 21.64 10.14 11.74
N VAL A 148 20.69 9.97 10.81
CA VAL A 148 20.89 9.14 9.61
C VAL A 148 20.84 9.96 8.34
N LEU A 149 19.81 10.80 8.17
CA LEU A 149 19.63 11.58 6.95
C LEU A 149 20.71 12.66 6.82
N GLU A 150 21.20 12.83 5.62
CA GLU A 150 21.96 14.03 5.25
C GLU A 150 21.10 15.28 5.49
N ASP A 151 21.75 16.37 5.93
CA ASP A 151 21.07 17.62 6.25
C ASP A 151 20.18 18.14 5.11
N ARG A 152 20.56 17.92 3.84
CA ARG A 152 19.78 18.34 2.67
C ARG A 152 18.42 17.62 2.57
N PHE A 153 18.37 16.32 2.88
CA PHE A 153 17.13 15.53 2.85
C PHE A 153 16.24 15.88 4.03
N ALA A 154 16.81 15.87 5.22
CA ALA A 154 16.08 16.21 6.44
C ALA A 154 15.53 17.65 6.39
N LYS A 155 16.25 18.60 5.79
CA LYS A 155 15.78 19.97 5.58
C LYS A 155 14.65 20.03 4.57
N ALA A 156 14.76 19.36 3.43
CA ALA A 156 13.74 19.36 2.39
C ALA A 156 12.40 18.80 2.90
N ASP A 157 12.44 17.76 3.72
CA ASP A 157 11.25 17.16 4.36
C ASP A 157 10.68 18.07 5.46
N ARG A 158 11.50 18.55 6.40
CA ARG A 158 11.06 19.46 7.48
C ARG A 158 10.46 20.76 6.97
N GLU A 159 11.03 21.31 5.90
CA GLU A 159 10.52 22.52 5.24
C GLU A 159 9.33 22.24 4.31
N ASN A 160 8.91 20.98 4.19
CA ASN A 160 7.79 20.55 3.36
C ASN A 160 7.92 20.88 1.86
N TYR A 161 9.13 20.80 1.31
CA TYR A 161 9.34 20.77 -0.15
C TYR A 161 9.08 19.39 -0.72
N ILE A 162 9.49 18.37 0.04
CA ILE A 162 9.15 16.98 -0.22
C ILE A 162 8.52 16.37 1.04
N HIS A 163 7.89 15.23 0.88
CA HIS A 163 7.51 14.35 1.98
C HIS A 163 8.16 12.98 1.79
N ILE A 164 8.88 12.53 2.81
CA ILE A 164 9.45 11.19 2.86
C ILE A 164 8.43 10.28 3.51
N HIS A 165 7.81 9.41 2.70
CA HIS A 165 6.82 8.46 3.20
C HIS A 165 7.47 7.35 4.03
N ASP A 166 6.74 6.86 5.04
CA ASP A 166 7.13 5.73 5.89
C ASP A 166 8.55 5.89 6.46
N LYS A 167 8.87 7.10 6.91
CA LYS A 167 10.22 7.47 7.39
C LYS A 167 10.66 6.63 8.58
N ASP A 168 9.75 6.21 9.44
CA ASP A 168 9.95 5.27 10.54
C ASP A 168 10.40 3.88 10.08
N PHE A 169 10.05 3.48 8.86
CA PHE A 169 10.47 2.22 8.25
C PHE A 169 11.63 2.35 7.25
N SER A 170 12.16 3.56 7.05
CA SER A 170 13.19 3.84 6.01
C SER A 170 14.43 2.96 6.08
N LEU A 171 14.85 2.56 7.29
CA LEU A 171 16.04 1.74 7.51
C LEU A 171 15.71 0.26 7.69
N ILE A 172 14.44 -0.12 7.61
CA ILE A 172 13.97 -1.43 8.05
C ILE A 172 13.45 -2.25 6.88
N THR A 173 12.54 -1.69 6.03
CA THR A 173 11.82 -2.50 5.06
C THR A 173 11.30 -1.71 3.85
N PHE A 174 10.54 -2.43 3.01
CA PHE A 174 9.96 -1.98 1.73
C PHE A 174 8.54 -1.45 1.93
N ASN A 175 8.02 -0.76 0.90
CA ASN A 175 6.68 -0.20 0.93
C ASN A 175 5.60 -1.25 0.61
N CYS A 176 5.54 -1.79 -0.61
CA CYS A 176 4.47 -2.70 -1.02
C CYS A 176 4.95 -3.85 -1.91
N CYS A 177 4.11 -4.92 -2.01
CA CYS A 177 4.40 -6.12 -2.78
C CYS A 177 3.13 -6.76 -3.34
N GLN A 178 3.25 -7.35 -4.55
CA GLN A 178 2.29 -8.27 -5.15
C GLN A 178 2.71 -9.71 -4.86
N ILE A 179 1.84 -10.50 -4.28
CA ILE A 179 2.07 -11.91 -3.96
C ILE A 179 1.42 -12.77 -5.04
N ASP A 180 2.23 -13.57 -5.74
CA ASP A 180 1.74 -14.63 -6.61
C ASP A 180 1.44 -15.86 -5.74
N LEU A 181 0.14 -16.08 -5.45
CA LEU A 181 -0.29 -17.20 -4.61
C LEU A 181 -0.08 -18.55 -5.27
N LEU A 182 -0.18 -18.65 -6.60
CA LEU A 182 0.03 -19.92 -7.31
C LEU A 182 1.48 -20.37 -7.14
N LYS A 183 2.43 -19.45 -7.30
CA LYS A 183 3.85 -19.72 -7.04
C LYS A 183 4.09 -20.07 -5.57
N LEU A 184 3.57 -19.27 -4.64
CA LEU A 184 3.81 -19.44 -3.19
C LEU A 184 3.23 -20.76 -2.66
N PHE A 185 2.05 -21.18 -3.13
CA PHE A 185 1.37 -22.36 -2.62
C PHE A 185 1.92 -23.66 -3.19
N HIS A 186 2.61 -23.60 -4.32
CA HIS A 186 3.22 -24.78 -4.95
C HIS A 186 4.26 -25.41 -4.01
N GLY A 187 3.99 -26.63 -3.56
CA GLY A 187 4.84 -27.36 -2.60
C GLY A 187 4.71 -26.89 -1.16
N GLY A 188 3.98 -25.80 -0.88
CA GLY A 188 3.80 -25.24 0.46
C GLY A 188 4.86 -24.20 0.84
N PHE A 189 4.70 -23.59 2.03
CA PHE A 189 5.59 -22.53 2.53
C PHE A 189 5.67 -22.52 4.05
N SER A 190 6.64 -21.79 4.63
CA SER A 190 6.82 -21.63 6.06
C SER A 190 6.50 -20.20 6.51
N THR A 191 5.87 -20.07 7.68
CA THR A 191 5.67 -18.76 8.35
C THR A 191 6.76 -18.45 9.40
N GLY A 192 7.78 -19.30 9.49
CA GLY A 192 8.82 -19.21 10.53
C GLY A 192 8.47 -20.01 11.81
N HIS A 193 7.21 -20.37 12.01
CA HIS A 193 6.75 -21.17 13.16
C HIS A 193 6.32 -22.59 12.78
N GLY A 194 6.32 -22.91 11.50
CA GLY A 194 5.97 -24.22 10.97
C GLY A 194 5.80 -24.19 9.47
N PHE A 195 5.83 -25.37 8.86
CA PHE A 195 5.62 -25.55 7.42
C PHE A 195 4.16 -25.84 7.11
N LEU A 196 3.57 -25.09 6.21
CA LEU A 196 2.22 -25.25 5.70
C LEU A 196 2.30 -25.96 4.35
N ARG A 197 1.71 -27.15 4.28
CA ARG A 197 1.63 -27.92 3.03
C ARG A 197 0.81 -27.20 1.97
N GLU A 198 1.01 -27.57 0.72
CA GLU A 198 0.18 -27.11 -0.40
C GLU A 198 -1.31 -27.29 -0.10
N PRO A 199 -2.15 -26.25 -0.30
CA PRO A 199 -3.58 -26.34 -0.02
C PRO A 199 -4.30 -27.32 -0.97
N ASN A 200 -5.30 -28.01 -0.44
CA ASN A 200 -6.03 -29.06 -1.15
C ASN A 200 -7.55 -28.84 -1.21
N SER A 201 -8.04 -27.68 -0.83
CA SER A 201 -9.45 -27.28 -0.91
C SER A 201 -9.56 -25.75 -0.98
N ILE A 202 -10.70 -25.25 -1.45
CA ILE A 202 -10.96 -23.79 -1.52
C ILE A 202 -10.88 -23.13 -0.14
N ARG A 203 -11.33 -23.79 0.92
CA ARG A 203 -11.19 -23.28 2.30
C ARG A 203 -9.72 -23.13 2.70
N ALA A 204 -8.89 -24.10 2.33
CA ALA A 204 -7.44 -24.04 2.60
C ALA A 204 -6.79 -22.92 1.78
N TYR A 205 -7.14 -22.77 0.50
CA TYR A 205 -6.65 -21.66 -0.34
C TYR A 205 -7.00 -20.29 0.25
N ALA A 206 -8.26 -20.08 0.62
CA ALA A 206 -8.72 -18.83 1.24
C ALA A 206 -8.00 -18.55 2.58
N SER A 207 -7.88 -19.56 3.45
CA SER A 207 -7.19 -19.43 4.74
C SER A 207 -5.71 -19.14 4.56
N LEU A 208 -5.02 -19.85 3.66
CA LEU A 208 -3.60 -19.63 3.41
C LEU A 208 -3.32 -18.30 2.70
N ALA A 209 -4.25 -17.77 1.90
CA ALA A 209 -4.15 -16.42 1.35
C ALA A 209 -4.12 -15.36 2.46
N CYS A 210 -4.98 -15.48 3.48
CA CYS A 210 -4.94 -14.61 4.66
C CYS A 210 -3.61 -14.75 5.41
N ILE A 211 -3.14 -15.97 5.64
CA ILE A 211 -1.88 -16.24 6.34
C ILE A 211 -0.68 -15.68 5.55
N ALA A 212 -0.67 -15.80 4.24
CA ALA A 212 0.38 -15.24 3.38
C ALA A 212 0.49 -13.72 3.53
N ILE A 213 -0.65 -13.02 3.42
CA ILE A 213 -0.72 -11.57 3.62
C ILE A 213 -0.26 -11.17 5.04
N GLN A 214 -0.72 -11.88 6.07
CA GLN A 214 -0.35 -11.60 7.46
C GLN A 214 1.14 -11.86 7.74
N SER A 215 1.69 -12.93 7.18
CA SER A 215 3.11 -13.25 7.34
C SER A 215 3.98 -12.22 6.63
N ASN A 216 3.61 -11.84 5.41
CA ASN A 216 4.33 -10.83 4.63
C ASN A 216 4.28 -9.45 5.29
N GLN A 217 3.20 -9.11 6.01
CA GLN A 217 3.08 -7.83 6.72
C GLN A 217 4.16 -7.64 7.79
N ASN A 218 4.75 -8.71 8.33
CA ASN A 218 5.85 -8.58 9.28
C ASN A 218 7.17 -8.17 8.59
N ASP A 219 7.30 -8.46 7.31
CA ASP A 219 8.50 -8.14 6.52
C ASP A 219 8.35 -6.85 5.71
N MET A 220 7.13 -6.33 5.53
CA MET A 220 6.82 -5.13 4.75
C MET A 220 5.90 -4.19 5.50
N PHE A 221 5.98 -2.89 5.19
CA PHE A 221 5.14 -1.90 5.88
C PHE A 221 3.78 -1.67 5.20
N GLY A 222 3.76 -1.35 3.92
CA GLY A 222 2.62 -0.80 3.21
C GLY A 222 1.65 -1.83 2.65
N GLY A 223 1.08 -1.53 1.51
CA GLY A 223 0.05 -2.34 0.87
C GLY A 223 0.57 -3.66 0.33
N GLN A 224 -0.17 -4.72 0.59
CA GLN A 224 0.13 -6.06 0.11
C GLN A 224 -1.03 -6.54 -0.74
N SER A 225 -0.72 -7.15 -1.87
CA SER A 225 -1.73 -7.47 -2.85
C SER A 225 -1.55 -8.88 -3.40
N ILE A 226 -2.64 -9.45 -3.85
CA ILE A 226 -2.67 -10.68 -4.64
C ILE A 226 -3.01 -10.26 -6.08
N ASN A 227 -2.13 -10.54 -7.02
CA ASN A 227 -2.25 -10.07 -8.41
C ASN A 227 -3.26 -10.86 -9.26
N CYS A 228 -3.49 -12.14 -8.94
CA CYS A 228 -4.30 -13.08 -9.72
C CYS A 228 -5.15 -13.94 -8.79
N PHE A 229 -6.02 -13.29 -8.00
CA PHE A 229 -6.77 -13.95 -6.93
C PHE A 229 -7.73 -15.02 -7.46
N ASP A 230 -8.45 -14.74 -8.54
CA ASP A 230 -9.39 -15.66 -9.18
C ASP A 230 -8.71 -16.93 -9.70
N TYR A 231 -7.55 -16.81 -10.36
CA TYR A 231 -6.76 -17.95 -10.82
C TYR A 231 -6.28 -18.83 -9.65
N ALA A 232 -5.83 -18.22 -8.56
CA ALA A 232 -5.41 -18.96 -7.38
C ALA A 232 -6.60 -19.69 -6.73
N MET A 233 -7.73 -19.01 -6.57
CA MET A 233 -8.92 -19.61 -5.98
C MET A 233 -9.54 -20.70 -6.88
N ALA A 234 -9.44 -20.56 -8.21
CA ALA A 234 -9.89 -21.57 -9.17
C ALA A 234 -9.23 -22.93 -8.93
N GLU A 235 -7.94 -22.97 -8.62
CA GLU A 235 -7.25 -24.21 -8.25
C GLU A 235 -7.87 -24.83 -6.98
N GLY A 236 -8.20 -24.01 -5.98
CA GLY A 236 -8.87 -24.44 -4.76
C GLY A 236 -10.25 -25.02 -5.03
N VAL A 237 -11.06 -24.37 -5.86
CA VAL A 237 -12.39 -24.84 -6.29
C VAL A 237 -12.25 -26.18 -7.01
N GLY A 238 -11.32 -26.31 -7.94
CA GLY A 238 -11.09 -27.57 -8.68
C GLY A 238 -10.66 -28.73 -7.78
N LYS A 239 -9.82 -28.46 -6.75
CA LYS A 239 -9.42 -29.47 -5.77
C LYS A 239 -10.59 -29.86 -4.84
N SER A 240 -11.40 -28.90 -4.40
CA SER A 240 -12.63 -29.17 -3.61
C SER A 240 -13.64 -29.96 -4.41
N PHE A 241 -13.90 -29.62 -5.66
CA PHE A 241 -14.82 -30.36 -6.52
C PHE A 241 -14.41 -31.83 -6.68
N ARG A 242 -13.12 -32.08 -6.97
CA ARG A 242 -12.62 -33.46 -7.08
C ARG A 242 -12.80 -34.25 -5.79
N LYS A 243 -12.63 -33.61 -4.63
CA LYS A 243 -12.87 -34.22 -3.33
C LYS A 243 -14.35 -34.50 -3.13
N ALA A 244 -15.22 -33.54 -3.41
CA ALA A 244 -16.68 -33.70 -3.30
C ALA A 244 -17.19 -34.85 -4.15
N VAL A 245 -16.72 -34.99 -5.40
CA VAL A 245 -17.07 -36.13 -6.27
C VAL A 245 -16.74 -37.48 -5.61
N VAL A 246 -15.57 -37.62 -5.01
CA VAL A 246 -15.16 -38.86 -4.33
C VAL A 246 -15.98 -39.13 -3.11
N ASP A 247 -16.26 -38.09 -2.30
CA ASP A 247 -17.03 -38.21 -1.07
C ASP A 247 -18.52 -38.52 -1.38
N GLU A 248 -19.13 -37.87 -2.38
CA GLU A 248 -20.50 -38.13 -2.81
C GLU A 248 -20.65 -39.52 -3.48
N ALA A 249 -19.67 -39.96 -4.26
CA ALA A 249 -19.64 -41.30 -4.82
C ALA A 249 -19.66 -42.37 -3.70
N ARG A 250 -18.84 -42.16 -2.64
CA ARG A 250 -18.83 -43.05 -1.49
C ARG A 250 -20.18 -43.06 -0.75
N LYS A 251 -20.76 -41.88 -0.49
CA LYS A 251 -22.07 -41.76 0.17
C LYS A 251 -23.16 -42.48 -0.62
N ALA A 252 -23.22 -42.30 -1.93
CA ALA A 252 -24.19 -42.94 -2.80
C ALA A 252 -24.09 -44.47 -2.74
N LEU A 253 -22.88 -45.03 -2.75
CA LEU A 253 -22.64 -46.46 -2.70
C LEU A 253 -22.90 -47.05 -1.29
N ILE A 254 -22.56 -46.34 -0.22
CA ILE A 254 -22.88 -46.75 1.17
C ILE A 254 -24.41 -46.84 1.34
N TYR A 255 -25.16 -45.88 0.82
CA TYR A 255 -26.60 -45.89 0.87
C TYR A 255 -27.21 -47.08 0.13
N ARG A 256 -26.53 -47.51 -0.97
CA ARG A 256 -27.00 -48.58 -1.85
C ARG A 256 -26.59 -49.99 -1.40
N PHE A 257 -25.39 -50.15 -0.88
CA PHE A 257 -24.77 -51.46 -0.55
C PHE A 257 -24.50 -51.66 0.94
N GLU A 258 -25.02 -50.78 1.79
CA GLU A 258 -24.77 -50.78 3.23
C GLU A 258 -23.25 -50.70 3.56
N ALA A 259 -22.83 -51.12 4.76
CA ALA A 259 -21.44 -51.04 5.21
C ALA A 259 -20.58 -52.18 4.65
N ASP A 260 -20.47 -52.34 3.35
CA ASP A 260 -19.60 -53.32 2.74
C ASP A 260 -18.10 -52.92 2.90
N GLU A 261 -17.23 -53.90 3.02
CA GLU A 261 -15.81 -53.70 3.38
C GLU A 261 -15.05 -52.81 2.39
N PHE A 262 -15.40 -52.89 1.09
CA PHE A 262 -14.75 -52.03 0.06
C PHE A 262 -15.15 -50.56 0.15
N LEU A 263 -16.18 -50.21 0.91
CA LEU A 263 -16.63 -48.84 1.16
C LEU A 263 -15.98 -48.20 2.38
N GLY A 264 -14.99 -48.84 2.99
CA GLY A 264 -14.10 -48.24 3.97
C GLY A 264 -13.50 -46.97 3.41
N GLU A 265 -13.33 -45.94 4.27
CA GLU A 265 -13.00 -44.59 3.80
C GLU A 265 -11.72 -44.54 2.96
N GLU A 266 -10.63 -45.06 3.45
CA GLU A 266 -9.34 -45.01 2.76
C GLU A 266 -9.23 -45.98 1.57
N PRO A 267 -9.68 -47.25 1.66
CA PRO A 267 -9.72 -48.15 0.51
C PRO A 267 -10.54 -47.57 -0.65
N PHE A 268 -11.79 -47.13 -0.36
CA PHE A 268 -12.64 -46.55 -1.39
C PHE A 268 -11.99 -45.32 -2.08
N LYS A 269 -11.48 -44.38 -1.27
CA LYS A 269 -10.85 -43.19 -1.81
C LYS A 269 -9.68 -43.52 -2.73
N THR A 270 -8.87 -44.50 -2.36
CA THR A 270 -7.71 -44.93 -3.16
C THR A 270 -8.16 -45.55 -4.46
N ASP A 271 -9.07 -46.54 -4.41
CA ASP A 271 -9.48 -47.29 -5.58
C ASP A 271 -10.30 -46.42 -6.55
N PHE A 272 -11.25 -45.62 -6.05
CA PHE A 272 -12.06 -44.74 -6.88
C PHE A 272 -11.23 -43.63 -7.56
N LYS A 273 -10.28 -43.02 -6.84
CA LYS A 273 -9.36 -42.04 -7.42
C LYS A 273 -8.48 -42.62 -8.51
N ALA A 274 -8.07 -43.87 -8.38
CA ALA A 274 -7.26 -44.54 -9.41
C ALA A 274 -8.06 -44.79 -10.70
N LEU A 275 -9.39 -44.92 -10.59
CA LEU A 275 -10.27 -45.18 -11.73
C LEU A 275 -10.86 -43.93 -12.38
N LEU A 276 -10.98 -42.82 -11.61
CA LEU A 276 -11.61 -41.60 -12.08
C LEU A 276 -10.68 -40.80 -12.98
N ASP A 277 -11.12 -40.48 -14.18
CA ASP A 277 -10.44 -39.50 -15.06
C ASP A 277 -10.71 -38.08 -14.57
N PHE A 278 -9.79 -37.55 -13.76
CA PHE A 278 -9.86 -36.19 -13.24
C PHE A 278 -9.67 -35.10 -14.31
N ALA A 279 -9.13 -35.41 -15.47
CA ALA A 279 -9.03 -34.44 -16.55
C ALA A 279 -10.39 -34.20 -17.22
N ALA A 280 -11.20 -35.23 -17.30
CA ALA A 280 -12.57 -35.17 -17.80
C ALA A 280 -13.56 -34.71 -16.70
N CYS A 281 -13.33 -35.10 -15.43
CA CYS A 281 -14.21 -34.81 -14.29
C CYS A 281 -13.85 -33.47 -13.64
N ARG A 282 -14.40 -32.37 -14.18
CA ARG A 282 -14.16 -30.99 -13.71
C ARG A 282 -15.48 -30.27 -13.44
N TYR A 283 -15.47 -29.29 -12.55
CA TYR A 283 -16.64 -28.48 -12.23
C TYR A 283 -17.20 -27.76 -13.47
N ALA A 284 -18.52 -27.63 -13.54
CA ALA A 284 -19.22 -26.84 -14.55
C ALA A 284 -20.41 -26.12 -13.93
N GLU A 285 -20.64 -24.87 -14.34
CA GLU A 285 -21.75 -24.03 -13.85
C GLU A 285 -23.15 -24.51 -14.29
N SER A 286 -23.23 -25.36 -15.30
CA SER A 286 -24.49 -25.92 -15.82
C SER A 286 -24.35 -27.40 -16.11
N MET A 287 -25.37 -28.16 -15.70
CA MET A 287 -25.50 -29.59 -15.99
C MET A 287 -25.64 -29.91 -17.48
N GLU A 288 -26.08 -28.94 -18.27
CA GLU A 288 -26.22 -29.08 -19.73
C GLU A 288 -24.91 -28.86 -20.49
N ALA A 289 -23.90 -28.29 -19.85
CA ALA A 289 -22.60 -28.04 -20.46
C ALA A 289 -21.91 -29.33 -20.88
N GLU A 290 -21.20 -29.33 -22.01
CA GLU A 290 -20.41 -30.48 -22.49
C GLU A 290 -19.36 -30.92 -21.44
N ARG A 291 -18.87 -30.00 -20.64
CA ARG A 291 -17.94 -30.27 -19.54
C ARG A 291 -18.61 -31.11 -18.43
N ALA A 292 -19.87 -30.82 -18.08
CA ALA A 292 -20.65 -31.61 -17.13
C ALA A 292 -20.92 -33.01 -17.66
N LYS A 293 -21.35 -33.13 -18.93
CA LYS A 293 -21.58 -34.42 -19.58
C LYS A 293 -20.34 -35.31 -19.56
N ARG A 294 -19.17 -34.76 -19.88
CA ARG A 294 -17.89 -35.48 -19.79
C ARG A 294 -17.54 -35.91 -18.38
N GLY A 295 -17.79 -35.03 -17.39
CA GLY A 295 -17.59 -35.32 -15.98
C GLY A 295 -18.50 -36.46 -15.49
N ILE A 296 -19.79 -36.43 -15.84
CA ILE A 296 -20.77 -37.50 -15.52
C ILE A 296 -20.34 -38.81 -16.16
N GLN A 297 -19.92 -38.79 -17.44
CA GLN A 297 -19.40 -39.96 -18.10
C GLN A 297 -18.19 -40.56 -17.37
N ALA A 298 -17.21 -39.75 -17.02
CA ALA A 298 -16.01 -40.18 -16.30
C ALA A 298 -16.33 -40.81 -14.94
N ILE A 299 -17.28 -40.25 -14.20
CA ILE A 299 -17.77 -40.82 -12.93
C ILE A 299 -18.47 -42.15 -13.16
N GLY A 300 -19.36 -42.23 -14.16
CA GLY A 300 -20.06 -43.47 -14.54
C GLY A 300 -19.12 -44.61 -14.91
N ASP A 301 -18.08 -44.30 -15.70
CA ASP A 301 -17.05 -45.25 -16.11
C ASP A 301 -16.24 -45.77 -14.90
N ALA A 302 -15.87 -44.84 -13.97
CA ALA A 302 -15.15 -45.17 -12.74
C ALA A 302 -15.99 -46.05 -11.82
N LEU A 303 -17.27 -45.69 -11.62
CA LEU A 303 -18.23 -46.47 -10.82
C LEU A 303 -18.45 -47.87 -11.38
N THR A 304 -18.62 -47.96 -12.72
CA THR A 304 -18.80 -49.25 -13.39
C THR A 304 -17.62 -50.19 -13.12
N LYS A 305 -16.41 -49.72 -13.34
CA LYS A 305 -15.17 -50.49 -13.10
C LYS A 305 -15.03 -50.90 -11.61
N LEU A 306 -15.30 -49.99 -10.72
CA LEU A 306 -15.23 -50.28 -9.26
C LEU A 306 -16.24 -51.34 -8.85
N LEU A 307 -17.49 -51.23 -9.29
CA LEU A 307 -18.54 -52.16 -8.98
C LEU A 307 -18.28 -53.55 -9.58
N GLU A 308 -17.79 -53.61 -10.84
CA GLU A 308 -17.36 -54.85 -11.46
C GLU A 308 -16.26 -55.56 -10.68
N ALA A 309 -15.24 -54.80 -10.24
CA ALA A 309 -14.12 -55.37 -9.48
C ALA A 309 -14.55 -55.98 -8.16
N HIS A 310 -15.68 -55.50 -7.58
CA HIS A 310 -16.27 -56.03 -6.36
C HIS A 310 -17.52 -56.89 -6.57
N GLY A 311 -17.78 -57.33 -7.82
CA GLY A 311 -18.91 -58.20 -8.14
C GLY A 311 -20.30 -57.62 -7.85
N LYS A 312 -20.43 -56.28 -7.90
CA LYS A 312 -21.66 -55.55 -7.64
C LYS A 312 -22.40 -55.18 -8.94
N PRO A 313 -23.73 -55.00 -8.88
CA PRO A 313 -24.51 -54.59 -10.07
C PRO A 313 -24.11 -53.18 -10.55
N THR A 314 -23.90 -53.00 -11.85
CA THR A 314 -23.47 -51.75 -12.50
C THR A 314 -24.61 -51.02 -13.20
N ARG A 315 -25.81 -51.57 -13.23
CA ARG A 315 -26.95 -51.08 -14.03
C ARG A 315 -27.26 -49.59 -13.87
N ASP A 316 -27.09 -49.06 -12.66
CA ASP A 316 -27.49 -47.67 -12.31
C ASP A 316 -26.25 -46.73 -12.21
N ALA A 317 -25.05 -47.18 -12.55
CA ALA A 317 -23.81 -46.41 -12.36
C ALA A 317 -23.86 -45.03 -13.00
N TYR A 318 -24.43 -44.86 -14.16
CA TYR A 318 -24.55 -43.55 -14.84
C TYR A 318 -25.70 -42.70 -14.29
N VAL A 319 -26.73 -43.28 -13.73
CA VAL A 319 -27.80 -42.55 -12.99
C VAL A 319 -27.21 -41.99 -11.70
N ASP A 320 -26.48 -42.83 -10.97
CA ASP A 320 -25.76 -42.42 -9.76
C ASP A 320 -24.72 -41.34 -10.10
N ALA A 321 -23.98 -41.48 -11.20
CA ALA A 321 -22.98 -40.49 -11.65
C ALA A 321 -23.56 -39.09 -11.88
N ALA A 322 -24.74 -38.99 -12.49
CA ALA A 322 -25.39 -37.68 -12.69
C ALA A 322 -25.86 -37.06 -11.36
N ALA A 323 -26.31 -37.87 -10.42
CA ALA A 323 -26.64 -37.40 -9.09
C ALA A 323 -25.40 -36.96 -8.30
N ILE A 324 -24.35 -37.76 -8.30
CA ILE A 324 -23.08 -37.48 -7.66
C ILE A 324 -22.49 -36.19 -8.19
N TYR A 325 -22.44 -36.03 -9.51
CA TYR A 325 -21.89 -34.82 -10.12
C TYR A 325 -22.65 -33.55 -9.70
N ARG A 326 -23.98 -33.61 -9.69
CA ARG A 326 -24.84 -32.49 -9.27
C ARG A 326 -24.65 -32.14 -7.80
N LEU A 327 -24.58 -33.16 -6.91
CA LEU A 327 -24.32 -32.93 -5.50
C LEU A 327 -22.94 -32.35 -5.25
N ALA A 328 -21.92 -32.86 -5.93
CA ALA A 328 -20.56 -32.31 -5.85
C ALA A 328 -20.46 -30.86 -6.35
N CYS A 329 -21.24 -30.46 -7.36
CA CYS A 329 -21.35 -29.06 -7.77
C CYS A 329 -21.98 -28.21 -6.65
N ALA A 330 -23.08 -28.65 -6.07
CA ALA A 330 -23.71 -27.90 -4.97
C ALA A 330 -22.81 -27.78 -3.74
N ASP A 331 -22.11 -28.85 -3.37
CA ASP A 331 -21.18 -28.86 -2.24
C ASP A 331 -20.02 -27.86 -2.46
N VAL A 332 -19.45 -27.83 -3.65
CA VAL A 332 -18.33 -26.90 -3.92
C VAL A 332 -18.78 -25.45 -4.03
N GLU A 333 -19.98 -25.20 -4.53
CA GLU A 333 -20.58 -23.87 -4.57
C GLU A 333 -20.77 -23.33 -3.15
N GLU A 334 -21.38 -24.12 -2.26
CA GLU A 334 -21.56 -23.78 -0.84
C GLU A 334 -20.22 -23.62 -0.12
N GLU A 335 -19.27 -24.55 -0.33
CA GLU A 335 -17.93 -24.47 0.26
C GLU A 335 -17.18 -23.20 -0.19
N THR A 336 -17.33 -22.82 -1.46
CA THR A 336 -16.69 -21.61 -2.02
C THR A 336 -17.33 -20.36 -1.43
N HIS A 337 -18.66 -20.31 -1.34
CA HIS A 337 -19.37 -19.21 -0.69
C HIS A 337 -18.86 -18.96 0.73
N GLN A 338 -18.86 -20.00 1.57
CA GLN A 338 -18.36 -19.92 2.95
C GLN A 338 -16.87 -19.56 3.04
N ALA A 339 -16.06 -20.05 2.11
CA ALA A 339 -14.64 -19.73 2.08
C ALA A 339 -14.39 -18.25 1.76
N MET A 340 -15.14 -17.66 0.82
CA MET A 340 -15.02 -16.24 0.47
C MET A 340 -15.58 -15.34 1.57
N GLU A 341 -16.68 -15.70 2.20
CA GLU A 341 -17.20 -14.99 3.37
C GLU A 341 -16.17 -14.97 4.51
N ALA A 342 -15.61 -16.12 4.86
CA ALA A 342 -14.58 -16.24 5.88
C ALA A 342 -13.32 -15.42 5.53
N LEU A 343 -12.90 -15.39 4.26
CA LEU A 343 -11.77 -14.60 3.79
C LEU A 343 -12.01 -13.10 4.02
N ILE A 344 -13.18 -12.57 3.64
CA ILE A 344 -13.52 -11.17 3.84
C ILE A 344 -13.54 -10.82 5.34
N HIS A 345 -14.15 -11.67 6.17
CA HIS A 345 -14.13 -11.48 7.63
C HIS A 345 -12.71 -11.49 8.19
N ASN A 346 -11.88 -12.45 7.77
CA ASN A 346 -10.50 -12.58 8.25
C ASN A 346 -9.65 -11.35 7.93
N PHE A 347 -9.75 -10.77 6.74
CA PHE A 347 -9.00 -9.55 6.38
C PHE A 347 -9.40 -8.32 7.20
N ASN A 348 -10.57 -8.32 7.83
CA ASN A 348 -11.03 -7.21 8.67
C ASN A 348 -10.88 -7.47 10.18
N THR A 349 -10.56 -8.69 10.60
CA THR A 349 -10.53 -9.08 12.02
C THR A 349 -9.22 -9.68 12.49
N LEU A 350 -8.45 -10.32 11.61
CA LEU A 350 -7.18 -10.95 11.98
C LEU A 350 -6.04 -9.93 11.99
N HIS A 351 -5.47 -9.74 13.15
CA HIS A 351 -4.34 -8.84 13.38
C HIS A 351 -3.02 -9.58 13.15
N SER A 352 -2.04 -8.91 12.55
CA SER A 352 -0.70 -9.47 12.32
C SER A 352 0.43 -8.67 12.96
N ARG A 353 0.19 -7.41 13.35
CA ARG A 353 1.16 -6.56 14.05
C ARG A 353 0.62 -6.02 15.35
N ALA A 354 1.52 -5.44 16.16
CA ALA A 354 1.17 -4.67 17.34
C ALA A 354 0.14 -3.57 16.99
N GLY A 355 -0.71 -3.23 17.97
CA GLY A 355 -1.72 -2.20 17.78
C GLY A 355 -3.01 -2.66 17.09
N ALA A 356 -3.25 -3.97 17.10
CA ALA A 356 -4.42 -4.56 16.44
C ALA A 356 -4.50 -4.19 14.94
N GLN A 357 -3.35 -4.03 14.29
CA GLN A 357 -3.29 -3.67 12.89
C GLN A 357 -3.70 -4.85 12.00
N VAL A 358 -4.79 -4.68 11.25
CA VAL A 358 -5.13 -5.58 10.16
C VAL A 358 -4.28 -5.27 8.92
N PRO A 359 -3.97 -6.27 8.07
CA PRO A 359 -3.18 -6.03 6.86
C PRO A 359 -3.85 -5.03 5.91
N PHE A 360 -3.08 -4.07 5.42
CA PHE A 360 -3.50 -3.22 4.31
C PHE A 360 -3.42 -4.05 3.02
N SER A 361 -4.49 -4.76 2.73
CA SER A 361 -4.54 -5.81 1.72
C SER A 361 -5.38 -5.41 0.51
N SER A 362 -5.03 -5.96 -0.66
CA SER A 362 -5.84 -5.88 -1.88
C SER A 362 -5.84 -7.20 -2.65
N ILE A 363 -6.88 -7.41 -3.45
CA ILE A 363 -7.03 -8.55 -4.35
C ILE A 363 -7.42 -8.06 -5.74
N ASN A 364 -6.79 -8.60 -6.78
CA ASN A 364 -7.10 -8.33 -8.18
C ASN A 364 -7.68 -9.58 -8.82
N TYR A 365 -8.80 -9.44 -9.54
CA TYR A 365 -9.54 -10.58 -10.11
C TYR A 365 -10.49 -10.14 -11.22
N GLY A 366 -11.17 -11.09 -11.87
CA GLY A 366 -12.17 -10.87 -12.90
C GLY A 366 -11.77 -11.41 -14.27
N MET A 367 -10.54 -11.92 -14.41
CA MET A 367 -9.97 -12.33 -15.69
C MET A 367 -10.06 -13.83 -15.96
N ASP A 368 -10.18 -14.67 -14.94
CA ASP A 368 -10.31 -16.11 -15.15
C ASP A 368 -11.70 -16.47 -15.67
N THR A 369 -11.77 -16.99 -16.90
CA THR A 369 -13.00 -17.40 -17.58
C THR A 369 -13.33 -18.89 -17.37
N SER A 370 -12.51 -19.62 -16.62
CA SER A 370 -12.83 -20.99 -16.24
C SER A 370 -14.06 -21.04 -15.33
N PRO A 371 -14.89 -22.07 -15.37
CA PRO A 371 -16.02 -22.20 -14.44
C PRO A 371 -15.62 -22.11 -12.97
N GLU A 372 -14.43 -22.61 -12.61
CA GLU A 372 -13.87 -22.54 -11.27
C GLU A 372 -13.52 -21.11 -10.87
N GLY A 373 -12.84 -20.33 -11.75
CA GLY A 373 -12.49 -18.94 -11.51
C GLY A 373 -13.71 -18.02 -11.51
N ARG A 374 -14.68 -18.29 -12.37
CA ARG A 374 -15.97 -17.58 -12.36
C ARG A 374 -16.72 -17.80 -11.06
N LEU A 375 -16.77 -19.04 -10.53
CA LEU A 375 -17.38 -19.34 -9.23
C LEU A 375 -16.66 -18.56 -8.11
N ALA A 376 -15.35 -18.62 -8.06
CA ALA A 376 -14.57 -17.89 -7.06
C ALA A 376 -14.83 -16.37 -7.12
N THR A 377 -14.85 -15.78 -8.32
CA THR A 377 -15.14 -14.37 -8.54
C THR A 377 -16.56 -14.00 -8.09
N ARG A 378 -17.56 -14.81 -8.46
CA ARG A 378 -18.96 -14.60 -8.09
C ARG A 378 -19.15 -14.62 -6.58
N GLU A 379 -18.58 -15.61 -5.91
CA GLU A 379 -18.73 -15.74 -4.46
C GLU A 379 -17.92 -14.69 -3.69
N THR A 380 -16.79 -14.22 -4.23
CA THR A 380 -16.08 -13.05 -3.69
C THR A 380 -16.97 -11.79 -3.75
N LEU A 381 -17.61 -11.55 -4.89
CA LEU A 381 -18.53 -10.42 -5.05
C LEU A 381 -19.76 -10.55 -4.13
N ASN A 382 -20.29 -11.77 -3.93
CA ASN A 382 -21.38 -12.05 -3.02
C ASN A 382 -20.98 -11.76 -1.56
N ALA A 383 -19.80 -12.18 -1.14
CA ALA A 383 -19.29 -11.92 0.20
C ALA A 383 -19.09 -10.41 0.47
N ILE A 384 -18.53 -9.68 -0.50
CA ILE A 384 -18.40 -8.21 -0.41
C ILE A 384 -19.80 -7.56 -0.36
N TRP A 385 -20.74 -8.01 -1.18
CA TRP A 385 -22.11 -7.50 -1.19
C TRP A 385 -22.82 -7.71 0.15
N ALA A 386 -22.66 -8.88 0.77
CA ALA A 386 -23.23 -9.20 2.07
C ALA A 386 -22.65 -8.27 3.17
N GLY A 387 -21.35 -8.01 3.13
CA GLY A 387 -20.64 -7.23 4.15
C GLY A 387 -20.29 -8.06 5.37
N LEU A 388 -19.90 -7.39 6.46
CA LEU A 388 -19.55 -8.04 7.73
C LEU A 388 -20.82 -8.40 8.53
N GLY A 389 -20.62 -8.99 9.72
CA GLY A 389 -21.68 -9.64 10.52
C GLY A 389 -22.96 -8.83 10.78
N ASN A 390 -22.87 -7.49 10.87
CA ASN A 390 -24.04 -6.61 10.96
C ASN A 390 -24.39 -5.93 9.62
N GLY A 391 -23.80 -6.39 8.51
CA GLY A 391 -23.96 -5.80 7.20
C GLY A 391 -23.11 -4.56 6.95
N GLU A 392 -22.08 -4.30 7.77
CA GLU A 392 -21.13 -3.21 7.56
C GLU A 392 -20.30 -3.44 6.29
N THR A 393 -19.87 -2.35 5.66
CA THR A 393 -18.96 -2.42 4.53
C THR A 393 -17.58 -2.89 4.99
N ALA A 394 -17.07 -3.99 4.43
CA ALA A 394 -15.72 -4.45 4.64
C ALA A 394 -14.72 -3.43 4.05
N ILE A 395 -13.69 -3.04 4.81
CA ILE A 395 -12.66 -2.12 4.34
C ILE A 395 -11.59 -2.89 3.57
N PHE A 396 -11.25 -4.08 4.02
CA PHE A 396 -10.24 -4.96 3.43
C PHE A 396 -10.85 -6.30 3.01
N PRO A 397 -10.28 -6.91 1.97
CA PRO A 397 -9.24 -6.37 1.08
C PRO A 397 -9.81 -5.25 0.18
N ILE A 398 -8.98 -4.29 -0.23
CA ILE A 398 -9.33 -3.41 -1.34
C ILE A 398 -9.52 -4.31 -2.55
N SER A 399 -10.76 -4.39 -2.99
CA SER A 399 -11.18 -5.28 -4.07
C SER A 399 -11.05 -4.56 -5.42
N VAL A 400 -10.37 -5.19 -6.38
CA VAL A 400 -10.07 -4.62 -7.69
C VAL A 400 -10.51 -5.57 -8.79
N PHE A 401 -11.50 -5.14 -9.56
CA PHE A 401 -12.01 -5.88 -10.71
C PHE A 401 -11.28 -5.44 -11.98
N GLN A 402 -10.63 -6.36 -12.67
CA GLN A 402 -9.89 -6.10 -13.91
C GLN A 402 -10.83 -6.15 -15.10
N LEU A 403 -10.85 -5.08 -15.92
CA LEU A 403 -11.69 -4.94 -17.12
C LEU A 403 -10.89 -5.23 -18.36
N LYS A 404 -11.42 -6.09 -19.23
CA LYS A 404 -10.82 -6.43 -20.52
C LYS A 404 -11.89 -6.76 -21.56
N ALA A 405 -11.85 -6.10 -22.70
CA ALA A 405 -12.68 -6.44 -23.86
C ALA A 405 -12.34 -7.86 -24.34
N GLY A 406 -13.36 -8.64 -24.64
CA GLY A 406 -13.24 -10.07 -24.98
C GLY A 406 -13.24 -11.00 -23.76
N VAL A 407 -13.15 -10.48 -22.54
CA VAL A 407 -13.21 -11.26 -21.30
C VAL A 407 -14.45 -10.94 -20.48
N ASN A 408 -14.69 -9.66 -20.17
CA ASN A 408 -15.78 -9.28 -19.26
C ASN A 408 -16.44 -7.93 -19.56
N TYR A 409 -15.95 -7.14 -20.51
CA TYR A 409 -16.40 -5.76 -20.72
C TYR A 409 -17.61 -5.66 -21.67
N ASN A 410 -17.65 -6.41 -22.75
CA ASN A 410 -18.70 -6.34 -23.76
C ASN A 410 -19.84 -7.33 -23.48
N PRO A 411 -21.08 -6.99 -23.84
CA PRO A 411 -22.15 -7.98 -23.89
C PRO A 411 -21.76 -9.20 -24.74
N GLY A 412 -21.85 -10.40 -24.15
CA GLY A 412 -21.43 -11.64 -24.78
C GLY A 412 -20.02 -12.12 -24.43
N ASP A 413 -19.21 -11.30 -23.76
CA ASP A 413 -17.94 -11.74 -23.20
C ASP A 413 -18.18 -12.79 -22.09
N PRO A 414 -17.29 -13.77 -21.89
CA PRO A 414 -17.48 -14.89 -20.95
C PRO A 414 -17.83 -14.48 -19.52
N ASN A 415 -17.23 -13.41 -19.01
CA ASN A 415 -17.42 -12.89 -17.64
C ASN A 415 -18.23 -11.59 -17.60
N TYR A 416 -19.03 -11.30 -18.62
CA TYR A 416 -19.83 -10.06 -18.66
C TYR A 416 -20.83 -9.95 -17.51
N ASP A 417 -21.47 -11.05 -17.13
CA ASP A 417 -22.37 -11.12 -15.98
C ASP A 417 -21.66 -10.79 -14.66
N LEU A 418 -20.40 -11.17 -14.51
CA LEU A 418 -19.58 -10.86 -13.34
C LEU A 418 -19.21 -9.37 -13.31
N PHE A 419 -18.96 -8.74 -14.47
CA PHE A 419 -18.80 -7.30 -14.55
C PHE A 419 -20.06 -6.53 -14.09
N GLN A 420 -21.24 -7.00 -14.52
CA GLN A 420 -22.49 -6.40 -14.07
C GLN A 420 -22.69 -6.59 -12.56
N GLN A 421 -22.35 -7.75 -12.02
CA GLN A 421 -22.37 -7.99 -10.59
C GLN A 421 -21.36 -7.12 -9.85
N ALA A 422 -20.15 -6.91 -10.38
CA ALA A 422 -19.14 -6.01 -9.82
C ALA A 422 -19.63 -4.57 -9.75
N CYS A 423 -20.27 -4.04 -10.81
CA CYS A 423 -20.89 -2.71 -10.81
C CYS A 423 -21.97 -2.60 -9.73
N LYS A 424 -22.84 -3.59 -9.61
CA LYS A 424 -23.89 -3.65 -8.59
C LYS A 424 -23.29 -3.66 -7.17
N THR A 425 -22.28 -4.47 -6.95
CA THR A 425 -21.59 -4.59 -5.66
C THR A 425 -20.90 -3.29 -5.28
N SER A 426 -20.18 -2.68 -6.21
CA SER A 426 -19.48 -1.41 -5.98
C SER A 426 -20.46 -0.25 -5.71
N ALA A 427 -21.60 -0.22 -6.38
CA ALA A 427 -22.65 0.77 -6.13
C ALA A 427 -23.19 0.72 -4.68
N LYS A 428 -23.12 -0.43 -4.02
CA LYS A 428 -23.55 -0.62 -2.62
C LYS A 428 -22.40 -0.44 -1.62
N ARG A 429 -21.21 -0.92 -1.98
CA ARG A 429 -20.11 -1.16 -1.02
C ARG A 429 -18.86 -0.32 -1.28
N LEU A 430 -18.83 0.56 -2.28
CA LEU A 430 -17.65 1.29 -2.75
C LEU A 430 -16.56 0.40 -3.40
N PHE A 431 -16.67 -0.89 -3.29
CA PHE A 431 -15.80 -1.91 -3.87
C PHE A 431 -16.60 -2.93 -4.68
N PRO A 432 -16.03 -3.52 -5.74
CA PRO A 432 -14.65 -3.33 -6.23
C PRO A 432 -14.41 -1.98 -6.92
N ASN A 433 -13.14 -1.54 -6.92
CA ASN A 433 -12.61 -0.59 -7.90
C ASN A 433 -12.34 -1.31 -9.22
N PHE A 434 -12.05 -0.55 -10.29
CA PHE A 434 -11.89 -1.13 -11.62
C PHE A 434 -10.53 -0.76 -12.24
N VAL A 435 -9.79 -1.75 -12.73
CA VAL A 435 -8.58 -1.56 -13.53
C VAL A 435 -8.90 -1.81 -15.00
N ASN A 436 -8.56 -0.87 -15.86
CA ASN A 436 -8.75 -0.96 -17.30
C ASN A 436 -7.50 -1.54 -17.97
N LEU A 437 -7.55 -2.82 -18.37
CA LEU A 437 -6.46 -3.47 -19.07
C LEU A 437 -6.39 -3.08 -20.56
N ASP A 438 -7.44 -2.47 -21.10
CA ASP A 438 -7.49 -2.01 -22.50
C ASP A 438 -6.87 -0.63 -22.70
N ALA A 439 -6.63 0.16 -21.63
CA ALA A 439 -5.91 1.40 -21.75
C ALA A 439 -4.52 1.17 -22.39
N PRO A 440 -4.10 1.95 -23.40
CA PRO A 440 -2.90 1.64 -24.21
C PRO A 440 -1.63 1.37 -23.40
N TYR A 441 -1.43 2.15 -22.33
CA TYR A 441 -0.28 2.02 -21.43
C TYR A 441 -0.39 0.84 -20.44
N ASN A 442 -1.54 0.15 -20.38
CA ASN A 442 -1.74 -1.13 -19.69
C ASN A 442 -1.71 -2.29 -20.68
N LEU A 443 -2.36 -2.10 -21.84
CA LEU A 443 -2.49 -3.11 -22.88
C LEU A 443 -1.13 -3.57 -23.43
N GLN A 444 -0.12 -2.70 -23.42
CA GLN A 444 1.24 -3.04 -23.86
C GLN A 444 1.86 -4.23 -23.10
N TYR A 445 1.44 -4.48 -21.87
CA TYR A 445 1.94 -5.59 -21.03
C TYR A 445 1.11 -6.86 -21.21
N TYR A 446 -0.14 -6.72 -21.63
CA TYR A 446 -1.10 -7.82 -21.66
C TYR A 446 -0.69 -8.94 -22.63
N LYS A 447 -0.66 -10.17 -22.13
CA LYS A 447 -0.49 -11.39 -22.89
C LYS A 447 -1.62 -12.36 -22.52
N GLU A 448 -2.38 -12.81 -23.51
CA GLU A 448 -3.48 -13.74 -23.29
C GLU A 448 -2.99 -15.03 -22.61
N GLY A 449 -3.66 -15.44 -21.53
CA GLY A 449 -3.32 -16.64 -20.78
C GLY A 449 -2.15 -16.50 -19.80
N ASP A 450 -1.45 -15.36 -19.78
CA ASP A 450 -0.38 -15.06 -18.82
C ASP A 450 -0.89 -14.10 -17.75
N TYR A 451 -1.40 -14.62 -16.65
CA TYR A 451 -1.99 -13.82 -15.56
C TYR A 451 -0.99 -12.84 -14.91
N ASN A 452 0.31 -13.12 -14.94
CA ASN A 452 1.33 -12.23 -14.41
C ASN A 452 1.56 -11.00 -15.30
N SER A 453 1.15 -11.05 -16.56
CA SER A 453 1.17 -9.92 -17.49
C SER A 453 0.02 -8.92 -17.28
N TYR A 454 -0.96 -9.26 -16.45
CA TYR A 454 -2.11 -8.40 -16.19
C TYR A 454 -1.77 -7.33 -15.16
N VAL A 455 -2.08 -6.08 -15.51
CA VAL A 455 -1.85 -4.97 -14.57
C VAL A 455 -2.71 -5.16 -13.33
N ALA A 456 -2.05 -5.14 -12.18
CA ALA A 456 -2.66 -5.27 -10.88
C ALA A 456 -2.22 -4.10 -9.98
N THR A 457 -3.09 -3.69 -9.06
CA THR A 457 -2.81 -2.59 -8.12
C THR A 457 -2.52 -3.12 -6.73
N MET A 458 -1.65 -2.41 -6.02
CA MET A 458 -1.32 -2.67 -4.61
C MET A 458 -1.83 -1.51 -3.75
N GLY A 459 -2.44 -1.85 -2.62
CA GLY A 459 -3.00 -0.84 -1.74
C GLY A 459 -4.01 0.05 -2.47
N CYS A 460 -3.85 1.37 -2.37
CA CYS A 460 -4.79 2.30 -2.97
C CYS A 460 -4.67 2.43 -4.48
N ARG A 461 -3.44 2.51 -5.03
CA ARG A 461 -3.21 2.79 -6.47
C ARG A 461 -1.83 2.40 -7.01
N THR A 462 -0.91 1.89 -6.20
CA THR A 462 0.45 1.57 -6.64
C THR A 462 0.43 0.43 -7.67
N ARG A 463 1.18 0.58 -8.76
CA ARG A 463 1.37 -0.44 -9.77
C ARG A 463 2.84 -0.61 -10.11
N VAL A 464 3.25 -1.82 -10.42
CA VAL A 464 4.62 -2.16 -10.81
C VAL A 464 4.55 -3.14 -11.98
N MET A 465 4.89 -2.67 -13.19
CA MET A 465 4.87 -3.48 -14.42
C MET A 465 6.21 -3.46 -15.13
N SER A 466 6.68 -2.28 -15.57
CA SER A 466 7.97 -2.16 -16.27
C SER A 466 9.10 -2.75 -15.44
N ASN A 467 9.99 -3.50 -16.06
CA ASN A 467 11.15 -4.10 -15.41
C ASN A 467 12.35 -4.16 -16.37
N ILE A 468 13.23 -3.18 -16.28
CA ILE A 468 14.45 -3.14 -17.11
C ILE A 468 15.40 -4.31 -16.82
N ASN A 469 15.22 -4.99 -15.68
CA ASN A 469 16.09 -6.07 -15.20
C ASN A 469 15.47 -7.48 -15.29
N GLY A 470 14.29 -7.62 -15.91
CA GLY A 470 13.62 -8.90 -15.97
C GLY A 470 12.25 -8.84 -16.67
N PRO A 471 11.40 -9.85 -16.45
CA PRO A 471 10.08 -9.86 -17.07
C PRO A 471 9.20 -8.71 -16.55
N GLU A 472 8.36 -8.18 -17.44
CA GLU A 472 7.37 -7.16 -17.13
C GLU A 472 6.10 -7.83 -16.61
N GLU A 473 6.12 -8.13 -15.32
CA GLU A 473 5.09 -8.90 -14.63
C GLU A 473 4.61 -8.15 -13.37
N SER A 474 3.37 -8.38 -12.97
CA SER A 474 2.80 -7.82 -11.75
C SER A 474 3.18 -8.64 -10.50
N GLY A 475 3.24 -9.96 -10.61
CA GLY A 475 3.51 -10.85 -9.47
C GLY A 475 4.95 -10.83 -8.96
N SER A 476 5.12 -11.13 -7.68
CA SER A 476 6.44 -11.24 -7.02
C SER A 476 7.30 -9.97 -7.06
N ARG A 477 6.68 -8.80 -7.20
CA ARG A 477 7.36 -7.50 -7.30
C ARG A 477 6.65 -6.46 -6.43
N GLY A 478 7.32 -5.34 -6.20
CA GLY A 478 6.75 -4.27 -5.40
C GLY A 478 7.47 -2.94 -5.53
N ASN A 479 6.93 -1.95 -4.83
CA ASN A 479 7.56 -0.64 -4.71
C ASN A 479 8.50 -0.63 -3.50
N PHE A 480 9.74 -0.23 -3.71
CA PHE A 480 10.73 -0.09 -2.66
C PHE A 480 10.37 1.04 -1.69
N ALA A 481 10.20 2.24 -2.25
CA ALA A 481 9.86 3.44 -1.51
C ALA A 481 9.42 4.56 -2.48
N PHE A 482 8.80 5.59 -1.94
CA PHE A 482 8.47 6.79 -2.69
C PHE A 482 8.57 8.06 -1.85
N THR A 483 8.71 9.18 -2.54
CA THR A 483 8.66 10.54 -2.00
C THR A 483 7.56 11.33 -2.71
N THR A 484 7.12 12.44 -2.11
CA THR A 484 6.11 13.31 -2.73
C THR A 484 6.59 14.75 -2.72
N ILE A 485 6.55 15.41 -3.88
CA ILE A 485 6.95 16.81 -4.06
C ILE A 485 5.73 17.72 -3.84
N ASN A 486 5.91 18.81 -3.08
CA ASN A 486 4.92 19.86 -2.83
C ASN A 486 4.94 20.88 -3.97
N LEU A 487 4.22 20.61 -5.07
CA LEU A 487 4.22 21.49 -6.23
C LEU A 487 3.72 22.92 -5.92
N PRO A 488 2.65 23.15 -5.14
CA PRO A 488 2.20 24.51 -4.81
C PRO A 488 3.26 25.36 -4.11
N LYS A 489 4.08 24.76 -3.24
CA LYS A 489 5.16 25.48 -2.59
C LYS A 489 6.19 25.99 -3.59
N LEU A 490 6.60 25.16 -4.54
CA LEU A 490 7.55 25.53 -5.59
C LEU A 490 6.98 26.66 -6.47
N ALA A 491 5.70 26.58 -6.82
CA ALA A 491 5.02 27.60 -7.61
C ALA A 491 4.93 28.94 -6.87
N LEU A 492 4.61 28.92 -5.58
CA LEU A 492 4.57 30.12 -4.74
C LEU A 492 5.96 30.79 -4.63
N GLU A 493 7.04 30.01 -4.51
CA GLU A 493 8.41 30.54 -4.49
C GLU A 493 8.86 31.09 -5.83
N ALA A 494 8.38 30.49 -6.91
CA ALA A 494 8.65 30.95 -8.28
C ALA A 494 7.96 32.28 -8.60
N LYS A 495 6.88 32.65 -7.89
CA LYS A 495 6.15 33.92 -8.04
C LYS A 495 5.70 34.19 -9.49
N GLY A 496 5.24 33.14 -10.20
CA GLY A 496 4.80 33.23 -11.58
C GLY A 496 5.91 33.09 -12.64
N ASP A 497 7.18 32.97 -12.24
CA ASP A 497 8.30 32.68 -13.15
C ASP A 497 8.39 31.17 -13.40
N ILE A 498 7.92 30.73 -14.57
CA ILE A 498 7.87 29.31 -14.96
C ILE A 498 9.29 28.72 -15.05
N ARG A 499 10.30 29.47 -15.51
CA ARG A 499 11.68 28.98 -15.59
C ARG A 499 12.23 28.71 -14.18
N LYS A 500 12.01 29.64 -13.25
CA LYS A 500 12.39 29.46 -11.85
C LYS A 500 11.64 28.29 -11.19
N PHE A 501 10.38 28.08 -11.56
CA PHE A 501 9.62 26.92 -11.11
C PHE A 501 10.30 25.60 -11.52
N TYR A 502 10.69 25.45 -12.79
CA TYR A 502 11.40 24.25 -13.24
C TYR A 502 12.78 24.08 -12.60
N GLU A 503 13.53 25.15 -12.37
CA GLU A 503 14.80 25.10 -11.63
C GLU A 503 14.62 24.55 -10.21
N LEU A 504 13.57 24.99 -9.51
CA LEU A 504 13.20 24.46 -8.20
C LEU A 504 12.69 23.02 -8.29
N PHE A 505 11.89 22.71 -9.29
CA PHE A 505 11.32 21.39 -9.48
C PHE A 505 12.42 20.35 -9.73
N ASP A 506 13.35 20.62 -10.64
CA ASP A 506 14.52 19.77 -10.89
C ASP A 506 15.35 19.55 -9.62
N LYS A 507 15.60 20.60 -8.85
CA LYS A 507 16.32 20.47 -7.57
C LYS A 507 15.67 19.49 -6.61
N TYR A 508 14.33 19.52 -6.48
CA TYR A 508 13.62 18.62 -5.55
C TYR A 508 13.34 17.25 -6.13
N ILE A 509 13.34 17.10 -7.45
CA ILE A 509 13.41 15.79 -8.10
C ILE A 509 14.75 15.12 -7.78
N ASP A 510 15.87 15.83 -7.94
CA ASP A 510 17.22 15.31 -7.62
C ASP A 510 17.36 14.96 -6.14
N ILE A 511 16.85 15.80 -5.22
CA ILE A 511 16.85 15.51 -3.78
C ILE A 511 16.04 14.25 -3.47
N SER A 512 14.88 14.06 -4.11
CA SER A 512 14.03 12.88 -3.95
C SER A 512 14.73 11.62 -4.46
N HIS A 513 15.33 11.70 -5.62
CA HIS A 513 16.13 10.64 -6.23
C HIS A 513 17.30 10.22 -5.33
N ASP A 514 18.15 11.18 -4.93
CA ASP A 514 19.32 10.94 -4.09
C ASP A 514 18.95 10.33 -2.72
N TYR A 515 17.83 10.78 -2.13
CA TYR A 515 17.31 10.19 -0.89
C TYR A 515 16.93 8.71 -1.08
N LEU A 516 16.24 8.37 -2.16
CA LEU A 516 15.82 6.98 -2.42
C LEU A 516 17.04 6.08 -2.65
N LEU A 517 18.10 6.57 -3.30
CA LEU A 517 19.39 5.88 -3.41
C LEU A 517 20.07 5.72 -2.04
N ALA A 518 20.10 6.77 -1.22
CA ALA A 518 20.67 6.68 0.13
C ALA A 518 19.95 5.62 0.99
N ARG A 519 18.61 5.56 0.90
CA ARG A 519 17.81 4.51 1.56
C ARG A 519 18.16 3.12 1.02
N LEU A 520 18.31 2.98 -0.30
CA LEU A 520 18.69 1.72 -0.92
C LEU A 520 20.03 1.22 -0.39
N HIS A 521 21.04 2.09 -0.28
CA HIS A 521 22.36 1.72 0.25
C HIS A 521 22.31 1.14 1.66
N VAL A 522 21.35 1.53 2.48
CA VAL A 522 21.14 0.92 3.80
C VAL A 522 20.48 -0.46 3.69
N ILE A 523 19.47 -0.58 2.85
CA ILE A 523 18.69 -1.82 2.72
C ILE A 523 19.49 -2.92 2.00
N GLU A 524 20.33 -2.59 1.02
CA GLU A 524 21.17 -3.55 0.31
C GLU A 524 22.22 -4.26 1.19
N GLN A 525 22.48 -3.73 2.40
CA GLN A 525 23.34 -4.38 3.40
C GLN A 525 22.61 -5.50 4.17
N LYS A 526 21.32 -5.69 3.95
CA LYS A 526 20.52 -6.69 4.63
C LYS A 526 20.60 -8.04 3.92
N HIS A 527 20.14 -9.08 4.62
CA HIS A 527 20.20 -10.46 4.20
C HIS A 527 18.80 -11.08 4.18
N VAL A 528 18.64 -12.22 3.53
CA VAL A 528 17.38 -12.96 3.45
C VAL A 528 16.75 -13.20 4.81
N TYR A 529 17.53 -13.52 5.84
CA TYR A 529 17.02 -13.75 7.20
C TYR A 529 16.38 -12.52 7.86
N ASN A 530 16.61 -11.31 7.33
CA ASN A 530 15.91 -10.10 7.79
C ASN A 530 14.47 -10.02 7.25
N TYR A 531 14.16 -10.79 6.20
CA TYR A 531 12.87 -10.86 5.53
C TYR A 531 12.48 -12.33 5.31
N PRO A 532 12.21 -13.07 6.40
CA PRO A 532 12.11 -14.54 6.37
C PRO A 532 10.93 -15.04 5.52
N PHE A 533 9.88 -14.25 5.35
CA PHE A 533 8.75 -14.59 4.51
C PHE A 533 8.92 -13.99 3.09
N LEU A 534 9.10 -12.70 2.98
CA LEU A 534 9.18 -11.99 1.69
C LEU A 534 10.30 -12.54 0.79
N MET A 535 11.50 -12.70 1.37
CA MET A 535 12.67 -13.21 0.66
C MET A 535 12.88 -14.70 0.88
N GLY A 536 12.67 -15.17 2.11
CA GLY A 536 12.95 -16.55 2.49
C GLY A 536 11.96 -17.59 1.94
N GLN A 537 10.74 -17.18 1.53
CA GLN A 537 9.75 -18.06 0.90
C GLN A 537 9.57 -17.78 -0.61
N GLY A 538 10.48 -17.03 -1.23
CA GLY A 538 10.45 -16.80 -2.67
C GLY A 538 9.29 -15.91 -3.13
N VAL A 539 8.70 -15.11 -2.23
CA VAL A 539 7.62 -14.17 -2.57
C VAL A 539 8.14 -13.07 -3.49
N TRP A 540 9.37 -12.58 -3.23
CA TRP A 540 10.02 -11.60 -4.09
C TRP A 540 10.70 -12.27 -5.28
N MET A 541 10.69 -11.63 -6.45
CA MET A 541 11.29 -12.15 -7.69
C MET A 541 12.77 -12.49 -7.49
N ASP A 542 13.17 -13.68 -7.92
CA ASP A 542 14.51 -14.26 -7.81
C ASP A 542 14.99 -14.56 -6.36
N SER A 543 14.21 -14.24 -5.32
CA SER A 543 14.62 -14.52 -3.94
C SER A 543 14.62 -16.01 -3.59
N ASP A 544 13.87 -16.83 -4.31
CA ASP A 544 13.87 -18.29 -4.22
C ASP A 544 15.23 -18.94 -4.57
N LYS A 545 16.11 -18.19 -5.24
CA LYS A 545 17.47 -18.60 -5.58
C LYS A 545 18.48 -18.34 -4.46
N LEU A 546 18.10 -17.60 -3.42
CA LEU A 546 18.96 -17.15 -2.34
C LEU A 546 18.88 -18.06 -1.11
N LYS A 547 19.98 -18.13 -0.35
CA LYS A 547 20.02 -18.78 0.95
C LYS A 547 19.77 -17.76 2.07
N PRO A 548 19.38 -18.19 3.28
CA PRO A 548 19.09 -17.29 4.40
C PRO A 548 20.21 -16.28 4.73
N THR A 549 21.46 -16.63 4.51
CA THR A 549 22.63 -15.78 4.79
C THR A 549 23.08 -14.93 3.61
N ASP A 550 22.45 -15.07 2.44
CA ASP A 550 22.82 -14.30 1.25
C ASP A 550 22.30 -12.86 1.36
N SER A 551 23.02 -11.93 0.74
CA SER A 551 22.56 -10.55 0.59
C SER A 551 21.35 -10.48 -0.34
N ILE A 552 20.42 -9.56 -0.03
CA ILE A 552 19.27 -9.29 -0.90
C ILE A 552 19.59 -8.31 -2.02
N LYS A 553 20.79 -7.75 -2.08
CA LYS A 553 21.18 -6.69 -3.01
C LYS A 553 20.82 -6.97 -4.46
N ASP A 554 21.14 -8.18 -4.95
CA ASP A 554 20.98 -8.53 -6.36
C ASP A 554 19.51 -8.67 -6.80
N VAL A 555 18.59 -8.92 -5.87
CA VAL A 555 17.15 -9.04 -6.17
C VAL A 555 16.40 -7.72 -6.03
N LEU A 556 17.01 -6.70 -5.40
CA LEU A 556 16.43 -5.35 -5.30
C LEU A 556 16.32 -4.64 -6.65
N LYS A 557 17.05 -5.08 -7.67
CA LYS A 557 16.94 -4.58 -9.06
C LYS A 557 15.51 -4.73 -9.65
N HIS A 558 14.66 -5.60 -9.07
CA HIS A 558 13.28 -5.80 -9.51
C HIS A 558 12.29 -4.87 -8.81
N ALA A 559 12.71 -4.13 -7.79
CA ALA A 559 11.89 -3.13 -7.12
C ALA A 559 11.64 -1.91 -8.01
N SER A 560 10.54 -1.19 -7.78
CA SER A 560 10.33 0.15 -8.34
C SER A 560 10.65 1.23 -7.31
N TYR A 561 11.17 2.36 -7.78
CA TYR A 561 11.51 3.55 -7.01
C TYR A 561 10.68 4.70 -7.54
N SER A 562 9.89 5.37 -6.70
CA SER A 562 8.89 6.29 -7.22
C SER A 562 9.06 7.71 -6.68
N ILE A 563 8.97 8.68 -7.57
CA ILE A 563 8.90 10.09 -7.22
C ILE A 563 7.49 10.57 -7.57
N GLY A 564 6.77 11.03 -6.56
CA GLY A 564 5.41 11.50 -6.70
C GLY A 564 5.26 13.00 -6.47
N PHE A 565 4.06 13.49 -6.64
CA PHE A 565 3.70 14.87 -6.46
C PHE A 565 2.30 15.05 -5.89
N CYS A 566 2.04 16.23 -5.32
CA CYS A 566 0.74 16.62 -4.79
C CYS A 566 0.45 18.08 -5.13
N GLY A 567 -0.85 18.42 -5.33
CA GLY A 567 -1.29 19.79 -5.49
C GLY A 567 -1.06 20.39 -6.88
N LEU A 568 -1.17 19.59 -7.95
CA LEU A 568 -1.03 20.12 -9.32
C LEU A 568 -2.01 21.26 -9.62
N ALA A 569 -3.27 21.14 -9.17
CA ALA A 569 -4.28 22.16 -9.39
C ALA A 569 -3.89 23.49 -8.74
N GLU A 570 -3.50 23.46 -7.48
CA GLU A 570 -3.06 24.64 -6.72
C GLU A 570 -1.75 25.22 -7.28
N CYS A 571 -0.85 24.37 -7.76
CA CYS A 571 0.37 24.79 -8.45
C CYS A 571 0.05 25.60 -9.71
N LEU A 572 -0.86 25.10 -10.53
CA LEU A 572 -1.29 25.78 -11.75
C LEU A 572 -2.00 27.11 -11.46
N VAL A 573 -2.85 27.17 -10.43
CA VAL A 573 -3.45 28.43 -9.98
C VAL A 573 -2.38 29.43 -9.55
N ALA A 574 -1.36 28.97 -8.80
CA ALA A 574 -0.25 29.85 -8.37
C ALA A 574 0.60 30.38 -9.53
N LEU A 575 0.75 29.60 -10.61
CA LEU A 575 1.54 29.99 -11.79
C LEU A 575 0.75 30.80 -12.83
N THR A 576 -0.55 30.47 -13.04
CA THR A 576 -1.33 30.98 -14.19
C THR A 576 -2.64 31.68 -13.78
N GLY A 577 -3.07 31.53 -12.54
CA GLY A 577 -4.37 32.00 -12.05
C GLY A 577 -5.54 31.01 -12.26
N HIS A 578 -5.33 29.90 -12.96
CA HIS A 578 -6.34 28.87 -13.26
C HIS A 578 -5.78 27.47 -13.06
N HIS A 579 -6.63 26.53 -12.64
CA HIS A 579 -6.27 25.12 -12.66
C HIS A 579 -6.68 24.43 -13.97
N HIS A 580 -6.18 23.21 -14.18
CA HIS A 580 -6.35 22.45 -15.43
C HIS A 580 -7.83 22.08 -15.77
N GLY A 581 -8.75 22.17 -14.81
CA GLY A 581 -10.19 22.03 -15.08
C GLY A 581 -10.86 23.29 -15.61
N GLU A 582 -10.19 24.45 -15.52
CA GLU A 582 -10.72 25.77 -15.90
C GLU A 582 -10.20 26.28 -17.24
N SER A 583 -8.96 25.95 -17.60
CA SER A 583 -8.24 26.52 -18.73
C SER A 583 -7.47 25.45 -19.51
N ALA A 584 -7.55 25.51 -20.84
CA ALA A 584 -6.78 24.63 -21.72
C ALA A 584 -5.28 24.90 -21.65
N GLU A 585 -4.87 26.16 -21.43
CA GLU A 585 -3.48 26.55 -21.21
C GLU A 585 -2.94 25.99 -19.92
N ALA A 586 -3.74 26.04 -18.83
CA ALA A 586 -3.37 25.42 -17.56
C ALA A 586 -3.31 23.88 -17.69
N GLN A 587 -4.23 23.26 -18.44
CA GLN A 587 -4.17 21.82 -18.74
C GLN A 587 -2.89 21.46 -19.49
N LYS A 588 -2.52 22.24 -20.49
CA LYS A 588 -1.27 22.02 -21.25
C LYS A 588 -0.05 22.11 -20.34
N LEU A 589 0.05 23.17 -19.53
CA LEU A 589 1.14 23.33 -18.57
C LEU A 589 1.17 22.19 -17.53
N GLY A 590 0.01 21.75 -17.05
CA GLY A 590 -0.09 20.62 -16.13
C GLY A 590 0.48 19.33 -16.72
N LEU A 591 0.16 19.03 -17.98
CA LEU A 591 0.73 17.88 -18.70
C LEU A 591 2.25 18.04 -18.93
N GLU A 592 2.74 19.25 -19.21
CA GLU A 592 4.17 19.54 -19.33
C GLU A 592 4.89 19.31 -18.00
N ILE A 593 4.33 19.75 -16.87
CA ILE A 593 4.92 19.55 -15.53
C ILE A 593 5.01 18.06 -15.18
N VAL A 594 3.93 17.31 -15.34
CA VAL A 594 3.93 15.87 -15.02
C VAL A 594 4.77 15.08 -16.05
N GLY A 595 4.73 15.50 -17.32
CA GLY A 595 5.58 14.97 -18.39
C GLY A 595 7.06 15.15 -18.10
N HIS A 596 7.46 16.33 -17.60
CA HIS A 596 8.84 16.60 -17.19
C HIS A 596 9.30 15.66 -16.06
N LEU A 597 8.49 15.45 -15.02
CA LEU A 597 8.81 14.46 -13.98
C LEU A 597 8.95 13.04 -14.56
N ARG A 598 8.08 12.68 -15.50
CA ARG A 598 8.13 11.38 -16.17
C ARG A 598 9.42 11.22 -16.99
N GLU A 599 9.81 12.21 -17.78
CA GLU A 599 11.06 12.21 -18.53
C GLU A 599 12.27 12.08 -17.61
N ARG A 600 12.29 12.77 -16.46
CA ARG A 600 13.36 12.66 -15.46
C ARG A 600 13.47 11.26 -14.87
N THR A 601 12.33 10.63 -14.52
CA THR A 601 12.33 9.25 -13.99
C THR A 601 12.72 8.22 -15.06
N ASP A 602 12.31 8.41 -16.29
CA ASP A 602 12.74 7.56 -17.41
C ASP A 602 14.24 7.69 -17.68
N ASP A 603 14.79 8.91 -17.61
CA ASP A 603 16.22 9.18 -17.71
C ASP A 603 17.04 8.47 -16.61
N TYR A 604 16.59 8.52 -15.35
CA TYR A 604 17.22 7.77 -14.26
C TYR A 604 17.16 6.26 -14.53
N THR A 605 16.03 5.75 -15.02
CA THR A 605 15.89 4.33 -15.36
C THR A 605 16.94 3.89 -16.39
N GLN A 606 17.14 4.68 -17.44
CA GLN A 606 18.11 4.35 -18.49
C GLN A 606 19.57 4.47 -18.01
N LYS A 607 19.87 5.49 -17.20
CA LYS A 607 21.25 5.75 -16.72
C LYS A 607 21.72 4.77 -15.66
N GLU A 608 20.81 4.36 -14.78
CA GLU A 608 21.13 3.57 -13.58
C GLU A 608 20.73 2.11 -13.67
N HIS A 609 19.99 1.73 -14.72
CA HIS A 609 19.38 0.39 -14.86
C HIS A 609 18.54 -0.02 -13.65
N MET A 610 17.75 0.93 -13.12
CA MET A 610 16.82 0.76 -12.02
C MET A 610 15.40 1.16 -12.47
N ASN A 611 14.36 0.59 -11.86
CA ASN A 611 12.98 0.86 -12.27
C ASN A 611 12.45 2.13 -11.58
N TRP A 612 12.87 3.30 -12.05
CA TRP A 612 12.32 4.59 -11.60
C TRP A 612 10.95 4.85 -12.22
N SER A 613 10.11 5.56 -11.50
CA SER A 613 8.73 5.78 -11.94
C SER A 613 8.09 7.03 -11.33
N THR A 614 7.15 7.61 -12.05
CA THR A 614 6.37 8.78 -11.65
C THR A 614 5.07 8.35 -10.98
N PHE A 615 4.75 8.92 -9.82
CA PHE A 615 3.63 8.51 -8.99
C PHE A 615 2.58 9.62 -8.81
N GLY A 616 1.35 9.36 -9.19
CA GLY A 616 0.20 10.12 -8.75
C GLY A 616 -0.06 9.82 -7.27
N THR A 617 0.65 10.50 -6.36
CA THR A 617 0.76 10.11 -4.95
C THR A 617 -0.59 9.96 -4.26
N PRO A 618 -0.82 8.90 -3.46
CA PRO A 618 -1.92 8.84 -2.50
C PRO A 618 -1.59 9.76 -1.31
N ALA A 619 -1.87 11.05 -1.45
CA ALA A 619 -1.39 12.10 -0.56
C ALA A 619 -2.32 12.38 0.63
N GLU A 620 -3.01 11.41 1.15
CA GLU A 620 -4.03 11.49 2.21
C GLU A 620 -3.73 12.54 3.30
N SER A 621 -3.00 12.18 4.34
CA SER A 621 -2.59 13.12 5.41
C SER A 621 -1.57 14.16 4.93
N THR A 622 -0.75 13.80 3.93
CA THR A 622 0.30 14.66 3.35
C THR A 622 -0.29 15.90 2.67
N ALA A 623 -1.45 15.78 1.99
CA ALA A 623 -2.14 16.91 1.38
C ALA A 623 -2.54 17.97 2.42
N GLY A 624 -2.99 17.55 3.59
CA GLY A 624 -3.28 18.43 4.72
C GLY A 624 -2.03 19.00 5.40
N GLN A 625 -0.98 18.18 5.56
CA GLN A 625 0.30 18.60 6.12
C GLN A 625 0.94 19.71 5.29
N PHE A 626 1.09 19.47 3.98
CA PHE A 626 1.62 20.44 3.04
C PHE A 626 0.82 21.74 3.03
N GLN A 627 -0.51 21.63 3.03
CA GLN A 627 -1.36 22.79 3.02
C GLN A 627 -1.22 23.65 4.27
N ARG A 628 -1.20 23.04 5.46
CA ARG A 628 -0.94 23.77 6.72
C ARG A 628 0.43 24.44 6.71
N ALA A 629 1.46 23.76 6.21
CA ALA A 629 2.81 24.32 6.09
C ALA A 629 2.85 25.51 5.13
N ASN A 630 2.21 25.39 3.96
CA ASN A 630 2.11 26.47 2.97
C ASN A 630 1.33 27.68 3.55
N GLN A 631 0.20 27.44 4.23
CA GLN A 631 -0.57 28.51 4.91
C GLN A 631 0.24 29.26 5.94
N LYS A 632 1.05 28.54 6.72
CA LYS A 632 1.91 29.14 7.76
C LYS A 632 2.95 30.11 7.17
N VAL A 633 3.48 29.81 6.00
CA VAL A 633 4.53 30.59 5.33
C VAL A 633 3.95 31.70 4.47
N TYR A 634 2.92 31.41 3.66
CA TYR A 634 2.42 32.31 2.61
C TYR A 634 1.06 32.94 2.95
N GLY A 635 0.42 32.54 4.06
CA GLY A 635 -0.94 32.94 4.38
C GLY A 635 -1.99 32.21 3.53
N LYS A 636 -3.24 32.69 3.60
CA LYS A 636 -4.35 32.14 2.81
C LYS A 636 -4.43 32.84 1.45
N ILE A 637 -4.15 32.11 0.40
CA ILE A 637 -4.20 32.54 -1.01
C ILE A 637 -5.35 31.79 -1.67
N LYS A 638 -6.33 32.53 -2.24
CA LYS A 638 -7.52 31.96 -2.86
C LYS A 638 -7.16 30.98 -3.98
N GLY A 639 -7.73 29.78 -3.89
CA GLY A 639 -7.50 28.70 -4.86
C GLY A 639 -6.15 28.01 -4.76
N VAL A 640 -5.29 28.41 -3.80
CA VAL A 640 -3.97 27.80 -3.56
C VAL A 640 -3.84 27.27 -2.13
N THR A 641 -4.01 28.18 -1.13
CA THR A 641 -3.80 27.81 0.28
C THR A 641 -5.00 28.12 1.18
N ASP A 642 -6.15 28.47 0.64
CA ASP A 642 -7.34 28.89 1.39
C ASP A 642 -8.17 27.74 1.98
N ARG A 643 -7.85 26.49 1.64
CA ARG A 643 -8.54 25.28 2.09
C ARG A 643 -7.73 24.48 3.10
N PRO A 644 -8.33 23.56 3.87
CA PRO A 644 -7.62 22.75 4.87
C PRO A 644 -6.67 21.71 4.28
N TYR A 645 -6.85 21.33 3.00
CA TYR A 645 -6.02 20.39 2.24
C TYR A 645 -5.93 20.83 0.78
N MET A 646 -4.85 20.43 0.11
CA MET A 646 -4.68 20.63 -1.33
C MET A 646 -5.22 19.44 -2.12
N THR A 647 -5.43 19.63 -3.40
CA THR A 647 -5.90 18.59 -4.30
C THR A 647 -4.85 17.49 -4.45
N ASN A 648 -5.28 16.25 -4.41
CA ASN A 648 -4.44 15.07 -4.53
C ASN A 648 -3.92 14.92 -5.97
N SER A 649 -2.63 14.62 -6.16
CA SER A 649 -1.97 14.36 -7.45
C SER A 649 -2.44 15.28 -8.60
N SER A 650 -2.92 14.70 -9.71
CA SER A 650 -3.36 15.36 -10.93
C SER A 650 -4.88 15.55 -11.03
N HIS A 651 -5.61 15.42 -9.91
CA HIS A 651 -7.08 15.56 -9.95
C HIS A 651 -7.53 17.01 -10.18
N VAL A 652 -8.67 17.14 -10.87
CA VAL A 652 -9.45 18.38 -10.83
C VAL A 652 -10.05 18.53 -9.43
N PRO A 653 -9.98 19.72 -8.80
CA PRO A 653 -10.47 19.90 -7.45
C PRO A 653 -11.92 19.46 -7.25
N VAL A 654 -12.19 18.73 -6.18
CA VAL A 654 -13.53 18.16 -5.88
C VAL A 654 -14.61 19.24 -5.76
N TYR A 655 -14.23 20.44 -5.29
CA TYR A 655 -15.15 21.56 -5.14
C TYR A 655 -15.47 22.28 -6.46
N TYR A 656 -14.76 21.96 -7.55
CA TYR A 656 -15.02 22.60 -8.84
C TYR A 656 -16.23 21.95 -9.51
N PRO A 657 -17.27 22.75 -9.89
CA PRO A 657 -18.46 22.21 -10.52
C PRO A 657 -18.17 21.79 -11.96
N ILE A 658 -17.96 20.52 -12.18
CA ILE A 658 -17.67 19.94 -13.48
C ILE A 658 -18.51 18.68 -13.71
N LYS A 659 -18.89 18.41 -14.96
CA LYS A 659 -19.57 17.16 -15.31
C LYS A 659 -18.59 15.99 -15.22
N ALA A 660 -19.05 14.83 -14.75
CA ALA A 660 -18.24 13.63 -14.63
C ALA A 660 -17.46 13.29 -15.91
N ILE A 661 -18.11 13.37 -17.07
CA ILE A 661 -17.46 13.06 -18.36
C ILE A 661 -16.35 14.06 -18.71
N ASP A 662 -16.52 15.34 -18.39
CA ASP A 662 -15.52 16.36 -18.68
C ASP A 662 -14.31 16.20 -17.72
N LYS A 663 -14.57 15.90 -16.44
CA LYS A 663 -13.51 15.53 -15.48
C LYS A 663 -12.73 14.31 -15.95
N ILE A 664 -13.42 13.25 -16.40
CA ILE A 664 -12.81 12.05 -16.95
C ILE A 664 -11.83 12.40 -18.07
N ARG A 665 -12.26 13.22 -19.05
CA ARG A 665 -11.46 13.61 -20.21
C ARG A 665 -10.25 14.48 -19.85
N ILE A 666 -10.42 15.43 -18.93
CA ILE A 666 -9.35 16.32 -18.50
C ILE A 666 -8.23 15.55 -17.78
N GLU A 667 -8.60 14.63 -16.89
CA GLU A 667 -7.63 13.90 -16.09
C GLU A 667 -7.03 12.68 -16.82
N ALA A 668 -7.67 12.12 -17.86
CA ALA A 668 -7.24 10.90 -18.54
C ALA A 668 -5.78 10.95 -19.04
N PRO A 669 -5.28 12.03 -19.67
CA PRO A 669 -3.91 12.05 -20.19
C PRO A 669 -2.82 11.90 -19.12
N TYR A 670 -3.09 12.29 -17.87
CA TYR A 670 -2.12 12.15 -16.78
C TYR A 670 -1.83 10.69 -16.41
N HIS A 671 -2.82 9.80 -16.54
CA HIS A 671 -2.67 8.40 -16.19
C HIS A 671 -1.58 7.67 -17.00
N ALA A 672 -1.35 8.07 -18.24
CA ALA A 672 -0.27 7.55 -19.07
C ALA A 672 1.13 7.98 -18.58
N LEU A 673 1.21 9.14 -17.92
CA LEU A 673 2.44 9.71 -17.38
C LEU A 673 2.79 9.12 -15.99
N GLU A 674 1.77 8.76 -15.20
CA GLU A 674 1.88 8.28 -13.83
C GLU A 674 2.06 6.75 -13.78
N ASN A 675 3.22 6.25 -14.23
CA ASN A 675 3.46 4.82 -14.40
C ASN A 675 3.70 4.02 -13.10
N ALA A 676 3.95 4.70 -11.98
CA ALA A 676 4.02 4.05 -10.65
C ALA A 676 2.63 3.80 -10.04
N GLY A 677 1.62 4.49 -10.55
CA GLY A 677 0.24 4.33 -10.11
C GLY A 677 -0.53 5.65 -10.11
N HIS A 678 -1.81 5.50 -10.31
CA HIS A 678 -2.79 6.57 -10.38
C HIS A 678 -4.17 6.01 -10.02
N ILE A 679 -5.13 6.87 -9.75
CA ILE A 679 -6.54 6.52 -9.60
C ILE A 679 -7.41 7.68 -10.09
N ALA A 680 -8.56 7.36 -10.67
CA ALA A 680 -9.59 8.34 -10.93
C ALA A 680 -10.69 8.23 -9.88
N TYR A 681 -11.17 9.37 -9.40
CA TYR A 681 -12.33 9.45 -8.52
C TYR A 681 -13.48 10.20 -9.21
N ILE A 682 -14.65 9.57 -9.26
CA ILE A 682 -15.89 10.23 -9.62
C ILE A 682 -16.81 10.20 -8.42
N GLU A 683 -17.25 11.38 -8.00
CA GLU A 683 -18.20 11.54 -6.90
C GLU A 683 -19.63 11.47 -7.46
N MET A 684 -20.43 10.54 -6.93
CA MET A 684 -21.86 10.47 -7.21
C MET A 684 -22.65 10.94 -5.99
N ASP A 685 -23.65 11.77 -6.22
CA ASP A 685 -24.59 12.16 -5.18
C ASP A 685 -25.65 11.07 -4.99
N GLY A 686 -26.09 10.88 -3.74
CA GLY A 686 -27.17 9.97 -3.38
C GLY A 686 -26.79 8.48 -3.40
N ASP A 687 -27.81 7.64 -3.57
CA ASP A 687 -27.71 6.17 -3.53
C ASP A 687 -27.57 5.57 -4.94
N PRO A 688 -26.38 5.13 -5.37
CA PRO A 688 -26.18 4.55 -6.68
C PRO A 688 -26.91 3.22 -6.90
N THR A 689 -27.30 2.53 -5.83
CA THR A 689 -28.03 1.27 -5.94
C THR A 689 -29.41 1.43 -6.61
N LYS A 690 -29.95 2.64 -6.54
CA LYS A 690 -31.21 3.02 -7.21
C LYS A 690 -31.07 3.15 -8.73
N ASN A 691 -29.85 3.33 -9.24
CA ASN A 691 -29.57 3.45 -10.69
C ASN A 691 -28.21 2.85 -11.07
N VAL A 692 -28.09 1.53 -10.94
CA VAL A 692 -26.87 0.77 -11.29
C VAL A 692 -26.47 0.96 -12.76
N LYS A 693 -27.43 1.25 -13.67
CA LYS A 693 -27.12 1.54 -15.08
C LYS A 693 -26.34 2.84 -15.26
N ALA A 694 -26.65 3.87 -14.46
CA ALA A 694 -25.87 5.11 -14.47
C ALA A 694 -24.46 4.86 -13.91
N PHE A 695 -24.33 4.04 -12.86
CA PHE A 695 -23.04 3.60 -12.33
C PHE A 695 -22.20 2.88 -13.40
N GLU A 696 -22.76 1.87 -14.05
CA GLU A 696 -22.11 1.17 -15.16
C GLU A 696 -21.71 2.10 -16.30
N ALA A 697 -22.56 3.07 -16.66
CA ALA A 697 -22.26 4.06 -17.71
C ALA A 697 -21.04 4.92 -17.36
N ILE A 698 -20.83 5.27 -16.08
CA ILE A 698 -19.62 5.97 -15.63
C ILE A 698 -18.40 5.07 -15.75
N VAL A 699 -18.49 3.81 -15.32
CA VAL A 699 -17.39 2.84 -15.48
C VAL A 699 -16.99 2.69 -16.95
N ARG A 700 -17.99 2.59 -17.85
CA ARG A 700 -17.74 2.56 -19.30
C ARG A 700 -17.11 3.83 -19.82
N ALA A 701 -17.60 4.99 -19.40
CA ALA A 701 -17.02 6.27 -19.81
C ALA A 701 -15.55 6.42 -19.37
N MET A 702 -15.20 5.91 -18.18
CA MET A 702 -13.81 5.89 -17.70
C MET A 702 -12.97 4.92 -18.53
N HIS A 703 -13.46 3.71 -18.82
CA HIS A 703 -12.79 2.74 -19.68
C HIS A 703 -12.56 3.29 -21.09
N ASP A 704 -13.60 3.86 -21.73
CA ASP A 704 -13.57 4.32 -23.12
C ASP A 704 -12.75 5.62 -23.34
N ASN A 705 -12.33 6.28 -22.24
CA ASN A 705 -11.42 7.42 -22.25
C ASN A 705 -10.03 7.05 -21.67
N ASP A 706 -9.61 5.79 -21.76
CA ASP A 706 -8.27 5.31 -21.38
C ASP A 706 -7.88 5.59 -19.92
N ARG A 707 -8.85 5.60 -19.00
CA ARG A 707 -8.56 5.67 -17.58
C ARG A 707 -8.08 4.31 -17.09
N GLY A 708 -6.86 4.25 -16.54
CA GLY A 708 -6.24 2.98 -16.19
C GLY A 708 -6.72 2.35 -14.90
N TYR A 709 -7.15 3.18 -13.93
CA TYR A 709 -7.68 2.73 -12.66
C TYR A 709 -8.70 3.72 -12.13
N LEU A 710 -9.81 3.23 -11.61
CA LEU A 710 -10.94 4.07 -11.26
C LEU A 710 -11.71 3.57 -10.04
N SER A 711 -12.22 4.52 -9.28
CA SER A 711 -13.15 4.34 -8.17
C SER A 711 -14.32 5.31 -8.30
N ILE A 712 -15.52 4.84 -8.01
CA ILE A 712 -16.69 5.69 -7.91
C ILE A 712 -17.08 5.83 -6.45
N ASN A 713 -17.08 7.06 -5.98
CA ASN A 713 -17.39 7.38 -4.61
C ASN A 713 -18.85 7.84 -4.48
N HIS A 714 -19.50 7.45 -3.41
CA HIS A 714 -20.82 7.94 -3.02
C HIS A 714 -20.89 8.07 -1.50
N PRO A 715 -21.86 8.83 -0.95
CA PRO A 715 -22.03 8.97 0.49
C PRO A 715 -22.19 7.61 1.18
N VAL A 716 -21.46 7.42 2.26
CA VAL A 716 -21.65 6.32 3.19
C VAL A 716 -21.74 6.94 4.57
N ASP A 717 -22.79 6.67 5.27
CA ASP A 717 -23.08 7.22 6.58
C ASP A 717 -22.65 6.27 7.69
N ARG A 718 -22.39 6.80 8.87
CA ARG A 718 -22.08 6.01 10.07
C ARG A 718 -23.01 6.37 11.20
N ASP A 719 -23.56 5.38 11.87
CA ASP A 719 -24.19 5.56 13.16
C ASP A 719 -23.10 5.54 14.25
N PRO A 720 -22.91 6.64 15.01
CA PRO A 720 -21.84 6.74 15.99
C PRO A 720 -22.08 5.86 17.23
N VAL A 721 -23.30 5.38 17.43
CA VAL A 721 -23.68 4.60 18.62
C VAL A 721 -23.60 3.10 18.37
N CYS A 722 -24.22 2.61 17.29
CA CYS A 722 -24.20 1.18 16.99
C CYS A 722 -23.07 0.77 16.04
N GLY A 723 -22.34 1.75 15.44
CA GLY A 723 -21.23 1.52 14.53
C GLY A 723 -21.64 1.10 13.11
N TYR A 724 -22.94 1.03 12.80
CA TYR A 724 -23.39 0.70 11.45
C TYR A 724 -22.82 1.67 10.43
N THR A 725 -22.28 1.13 9.34
CA THR A 725 -21.70 1.90 8.24
C THR A 725 -22.36 1.49 6.94
N GLY A 726 -22.99 2.43 6.24
CA GLY A 726 -23.71 2.17 5.01
C GLY A 726 -24.49 3.41 4.56
N ILE A 727 -25.39 3.26 3.58
CA ILE A 727 -26.27 4.33 3.17
C ILE A 727 -27.41 4.41 4.19
N ILE A 728 -27.50 5.52 4.92
CA ILE A 728 -28.54 5.80 5.91
C ILE A 728 -29.30 7.05 5.44
N GLU A 729 -30.56 6.91 5.07
CA GLU A 729 -31.37 8.05 4.61
C GLU A 729 -31.85 8.91 5.78
N ASN A 730 -32.72 8.36 6.63
CA ASN A 730 -33.36 9.09 7.74
C ASN A 730 -33.27 8.36 9.08
N GLU A 731 -32.97 7.07 9.07
CA GLU A 731 -32.98 6.23 10.25
C GLU A 731 -32.00 5.07 10.05
N CYS A 732 -31.18 4.79 11.06
CA CYS A 732 -30.22 3.68 11.03
C CYS A 732 -30.98 2.36 10.86
N PRO A 733 -30.69 1.54 9.84
CA PRO A 733 -31.37 0.27 9.63
C PRO A 733 -31.09 -0.77 10.72
N HIS A 734 -30.07 -0.57 11.55
CA HIS A 734 -29.69 -1.48 12.62
C HIS A 734 -30.32 -1.12 13.98
N CYS A 735 -30.23 0.14 14.42
CA CYS A 735 -30.69 0.54 15.75
C CYS A 735 -31.85 1.55 15.75
N HIS A 736 -32.35 1.91 14.57
CA HIS A 736 -33.49 2.84 14.36
C HIS A 736 -33.27 4.26 14.90
N ARG A 737 -32.02 4.65 15.11
CA ARG A 737 -31.67 6.02 15.52
C ARG A 737 -31.76 6.98 14.33
N ARG A 738 -32.15 8.24 14.60
CA ARG A 738 -32.29 9.31 13.58
C ARG A 738 -31.17 10.32 13.62
N GLU A 739 -30.37 10.37 14.71
CA GLU A 739 -29.19 11.22 14.81
C GLU A 739 -27.99 10.45 14.31
N ILE A 740 -27.68 10.62 13.05
CA ILE A 740 -26.59 9.93 12.33
C ILE A 740 -25.58 10.94 11.80
N GLU A 741 -24.34 10.50 11.70
CA GLU A 741 -23.27 11.26 11.08
C GLU A 741 -23.29 11.02 9.57
N HIS A 742 -23.95 11.93 8.83
CA HIS A 742 -24.04 11.86 7.38
C HIS A 742 -22.72 12.20 6.69
N GLY A 743 -22.31 11.39 5.72
CA GLY A 743 -21.11 11.61 4.92
C GLY A 743 -19.79 11.50 5.71
N HIS A 744 -19.83 11.07 6.96
CA HIS A 744 -18.62 10.73 7.71
C HIS A 744 -18.19 9.31 7.38
N LEU A 745 -17.25 9.22 6.55
CA LEU A 745 -16.74 8.00 6.02
C LEU A 745 -15.56 7.48 6.80
N VAL A 746 -15.60 6.19 7.02
CA VAL A 746 -14.41 5.38 7.06
C VAL A 746 -13.55 5.58 5.80
N VAL A 747 -14.19 5.94 4.67
CA VAL A 747 -13.60 6.17 3.35
C VAL A 747 -13.10 7.59 3.03
N PRO A 748 -13.47 8.73 3.67
CA PRO A 748 -12.79 10.00 3.38
C PRO A 748 -11.28 9.96 3.66
N ARG A 749 -10.81 9.07 4.51
CA ARG A 749 -9.38 8.83 4.71
C ARG A 749 -8.73 8.03 3.58
N MET A 750 -9.53 7.30 2.80
CA MET A 750 -9.08 6.68 1.54
C MET A 750 -9.27 7.62 0.34
N LYS A 751 -10.01 8.72 0.50
CA LYS A 751 -10.29 9.74 -0.52
C LYS A 751 -9.34 10.93 -0.48
N ALA A 752 -8.66 11.17 0.63
CA ALA A 752 -7.79 12.33 0.78
C ALA A 752 -6.49 12.20 -0.02
#